data_a62910f1f206d9c3ef4a5032de6788f8
#
_entry.id   a62910f1f206d9c3ef4a5032de6788f8
#
_cell.length_a   1.000
_cell.length_b   1.000
_cell.length_c   1.000
_cell.angle_alpha   90.00
_cell.angle_beta   90.00
_cell.angle_gamma   90.00
#
_symmetry.space_group_name_H-M   'P 1'
#
loop_
_entity.id
_entity.type
_entity.pdbx_description
1 polymer ?
#
loop_
_entity_poly.entity_id
_entity_poly.type
_entity_poly.pdbx_seq_one_letter_code
_entity_poly.pdbx_strand_id
1 'polypeptide(L)'
;MEDQMKRKYFILNTVTVLTLAAAMNTSSIYANSTETSASVVPTTNTIVQTNDSNPTAKFVSESGQSVIGQVKPDNSAALTTVDTPHHISAPDALKTTRSSPVVESTSTKLTEETYKQKDGQDLANMVRSGQVTSEELVNMAYDIIAKENPSLNAVITTRRQEAIEEARKLKDTNQPFLGVPLLVKGLGHSIKGGETNNGLIYADGKISTFDSSYVKKYKDLGFIILGQTNFPEYGWRNITDSKLYGPTHNPWNLDHNAGGSSGGSAAAIASGMTPIASGSDAGGSIRIPSSWTGLVGLKPTRGLVSNEKPDSYSTAVHFPLTKSSRDAETLLTYLKKSDQTLVSVNDLKSLPIAYTLKSPMGTEVSQDAKNAIMDNVTFLRKQGFKVTEIDLPIDGRALMRDYSTLAIGMGGAFSTIEKDLKKHGFTKEDVDPITWAVHVIYQNSDKAELKKSIMEAQKHMDDYRKAMENLHKQFPIFLSPTTASLAPLNTDPYVTEEDKRAIYNMENLSQEERIALFNRQWEPMLRRTPFTQIANMTGLPAISIPTYLSESGLPIGTMLMAGANYDMVLIKFATFFEKYHGFNVKWQRIIDKEVKPSTGLIQPTPPLFKAHSSLVNLEENSQVTQVSISKKWMKSSVKNKPSVMAYQKALPKTGDTESSLSPALVVTLLLACFSFVTKRIRKVDCNVK
;
A
#
# COMPACT_ATOMS: atom_id res chain seq x y z
N MET A 1 18.73 12.51 -37.28
CA MET A 1 19.79 12.24 -36.27
C MET A 1 19.41 12.82 -34.89
N GLU A 2 18.86 14.01 -34.84
CA GLU A 2 18.38 14.66 -33.60
C GLU A 2 17.20 13.91 -32.92
N ASP A 3 16.32 13.33 -33.70
CA ASP A 3 15.18 12.54 -33.22
C ASP A 3 15.61 11.16 -32.68
N GLN A 4 16.66 10.56 -33.19
CA GLN A 4 17.22 9.32 -32.65
C GLN A 4 17.99 9.55 -31.34
N MET A 5 18.64 10.71 -31.18
CA MET A 5 19.30 11.08 -29.95
C MET A 5 18.28 11.44 -28.85
N LYS A 6 17.21 12.16 -29.18
CA LYS A 6 16.10 12.43 -28.23
C LYS A 6 15.41 11.13 -27.77
N ARG A 7 15.24 10.15 -28.66
CA ARG A 7 14.73 8.82 -28.30
C ARG A 7 15.70 8.03 -27.40
N LYS A 8 17.02 8.09 -27.63
CA LYS A 8 18.01 7.44 -26.76
C LYS A 8 18.11 8.09 -25.37
N TYR A 9 18.04 9.42 -25.28
CA TYR A 9 18.00 10.12 -23.99
C TYR A 9 16.67 9.93 -23.24
N PHE A 10 15.57 9.85 -23.96
CA PHE A 10 14.26 9.53 -23.35
C PHE A 10 14.22 8.09 -22.81
N ILE A 11 14.85 7.14 -23.50
CA ILE A 11 14.96 5.76 -23.06
C ILE A 11 15.91 5.63 -21.85
N LEU A 12 17.01 6.38 -21.79
CA LEU A 12 18.00 6.27 -20.72
C LEU A 12 17.51 6.89 -19.40
N ASN A 13 16.75 8.00 -19.46
CA ASN A 13 16.17 8.62 -18.24
C ASN A 13 14.87 7.96 -17.76
N THR A 14 14.15 7.25 -18.64
CA THR A 14 12.95 6.49 -18.26
C THR A 14 13.30 5.17 -17.57
N VAL A 15 14.48 4.61 -17.84
CA VAL A 15 14.94 3.32 -17.28
C VAL A 15 15.23 3.41 -15.76
N THR A 16 15.67 4.55 -15.24
CA THR A 16 16.08 4.66 -13.81
C THR A 16 14.91 4.83 -12.85
N VAL A 17 13.75 5.29 -13.29
CA VAL A 17 12.55 5.50 -12.42
C VAL A 17 11.52 4.39 -12.61
N LEU A 18 11.55 3.73 -13.74
CA LEU A 18 10.72 2.55 -14.03
C LEU A 18 11.26 1.27 -13.35
N THR A 19 12.45 1.31 -12.74
CA THR A 19 13.13 0.08 -12.31
C THR A 19 12.54 -0.59 -11.09
N LEU A 20 11.77 0.04 -10.22
CA LEU A 20 11.09 -0.72 -9.15
C LEU A 20 9.64 -1.08 -9.49
N ALA A 21 8.92 -0.27 -10.24
CA ALA A 21 7.70 -0.74 -10.92
C ALA A 21 8.05 -1.67 -12.11
N ALA A 22 9.23 -1.50 -12.74
CA ALA A 22 9.71 -2.32 -13.83
C ALA A 22 10.58 -3.52 -13.39
N ALA A 23 11.22 -3.47 -12.23
CA ALA A 23 11.88 -4.65 -11.65
C ALA A 23 10.87 -5.71 -11.19
N MET A 24 9.62 -5.33 -10.98
CA MET A 24 8.52 -6.27 -10.82
C MET A 24 7.91 -6.71 -12.17
N ASN A 25 8.41 -6.20 -13.31
CA ASN A 25 7.94 -6.49 -14.67
C ASN A 25 9.04 -7.02 -15.59
N THR A 26 10.11 -7.60 -15.07
CA THR A 26 11.29 -8.00 -15.89
C THR A 26 11.07 -9.16 -16.85
N SER A 27 9.90 -9.79 -16.88
CA SER A 27 9.61 -10.86 -17.85
C SER A 27 9.45 -10.38 -19.30
N SER A 28 9.20 -9.08 -19.54
CA SER A 28 8.94 -8.57 -20.91
C SER A 28 10.18 -8.05 -21.66
N ILE A 29 11.31 -7.86 -21.01
CA ILE A 29 12.49 -7.23 -21.64
C ILE A 29 13.36 -8.25 -22.41
N TYR A 30 13.19 -9.56 -22.15
CA TYR A 30 14.00 -10.59 -22.79
C TYR A 30 13.41 -11.19 -24.08
N ALA A 31 12.18 -10.80 -24.49
CA ALA A 31 11.55 -11.37 -25.69
C ALA A 31 11.89 -10.64 -27.01
N ASN A 32 12.59 -9.50 -27.03
CA ASN A 32 12.73 -8.65 -28.22
C ASN A 32 14.17 -8.32 -28.64
N SER A 33 15.14 -9.18 -28.39
CA SER A 33 16.52 -8.92 -28.87
C SER A 33 17.20 -10.05 -29.63
N THR A 34 16.45 -10.91 -30.33
CA THR A 34 17.05 -11.77 -31.36
C THR A 34 16.05 -12.06 -32.47
N GLU A 35 15.95 -11.19 -33.43
CA GLU A 35 15.64 -11.56 -34.83
C GLU A 35 16.30 -10.54 -35.77
N THR A 36 17.42 -10.96 -36.34
CA THR A 36 17.98 -10.37 -37.56
C THR A 36 17.53 -11.18 -38.76
N SER A 37 16.81 -10.47 -39.61
CA SER A 37 16.75 -10.59 -41.09
C SER A 37 16.97 -11.93 -41.78
N ALA A 38 15.93 -12.43 -42.46
CA ALA A 38 16.01 -12.92 -43.84
C ALA A 38 14.65 -12.82 -44.55
N SER A 39 14.66 -12.10 -45.64
CA SER A 39 13.59 -11.98 -46.63
C SER A 39 13.37 -13.29 -47.36
N VAL A 40 12.14 -13.64 -47.76
CA VAL A 40 11.72 -14.12 -49.06
C VAL A 40 10.20 -14.21 -49.18
N VAL A 41 9.69 -13.87 -50.34
CA VAL A 41 8.33 -13.61 -50.86
C VAL A 41 7.56 -14.94 -51.18
N PRO A 42 6.25 -14.91 -51.48
CA PRO A 42 5.28 -16.00 -51.21
C PRO A 42 4.97 -16.89 -52.41
N THR A 43 4.44 -18.10 -52.13
CA THR A 43 3.64 -18.83 -53.14
C THR A 43 2.58 -19.77 -52.49
N THR A 44 1.37 -19.50 -52.86
CA THR A 44 0.15 -20.30 -53.22
C THR A 44 0.00 -21.75 -52.77
N ASN A 45 -1.23 -21.98 -52.22
CA ASN A 45 -2.19 -23.08 -52.40
C ASN A 45 -1.76 -24.54 -52.41
N THR A 46 -2.41 -25.36 -51.58
CA THR A 46 -3.29 -26.45 -52.02
C THR A 46 -4.05 -27.11 -50.86
N ILE A 47 -5.33 -27.34 -51.07
CA ILE A 47 -6.30 -28.09 -50.28
C ILE A 47 -6.07 -29.59 -50.44
N VAL A 48 -6.15 -30.39 -49.36
CA VAL A 48 -6.59 -31.80 -49.43
C VAL A 48 -7.47 -32.11 -48.22
N GLN A 49 -8.70 -32.52 -48.49
CA GLN A 49 -9.67 -33.17 -47.59
C GLN A 49 -9.36 -34.66 -47.44
N THR A 50 -9.72 -35.28 -46.30
CA THR A 50 -10.43 -36.58 -46.14
C THR A 50 -10.86 -36.72 -44.70
N ASN A 51 -12.17 -36.72 -44.39
CA ASN A 51 -13.13 -37.79 -44.07
C ASN A 51 -12.63 -38.77 -42.99
N ASP A 52 -13.35 -39.13 -41.96
CA ASP A 52 -14.69 -39.54 -41.58
C ASP A 52 -14.70 -39.70 -40.05
N SER A 53 -15.68 -39.66 -39.25
CA SER A 53 -17.07 -40.12 -39.23
C SER A 53 -17.77 -39.69 -37.92
N ASN A 54 -19.04 -39.39 -38.05
CA ASN A 54 -20.04 -39.06 -37.04
C ASN A 54 -20.67 -40.38 -36.43
N PRO A 55 -21.42 -40.38 -35.30
CA PRO A 55 -22.83 -39.95 -35.39
C PRO A 55 -23.45 -39.21 -34.16
N THR A 56 -24.22 -38.21 -34.44
CA THR A 56 -25.67 -37.90 -34.22
C THR A 56 -26.29 -38.06 -32.83
N ALA A 57 -26.91 -36.99 -32.36
CA ALA A 57 -28.33 -36.96 -31.99
C ALA A 57 -28.92 -35.54 -32.10
N LYS A 58 -30.02 -35.44 -32.83
CA LYS A 58 -30.88 -34.31 -33.15
C LYS A 58 -31.86 -33.98 -32.04
N PHE A 59 -32.33 -32.74 -32.00
CA PHE A 59 -33.72 -32.27 -31.97
C PHE A 59 -33.68 -30.77 -32.32
N VAL A 60 -34.14 -30.28 -33.46
CA VAL A 60 -35.43 -29.94 -34.06
C VAL A 60 -36.27 -29.07 -33.11
N SER A 61 -36.79 -27.93 -33.46
CA SER A 61 -37.02 -26.92 -34.51
C SER A 61 -38.02 -25.96 -33.89
N GLU A 62 -38.38 -24.86 -34.29
CA GLU A 62 -38.85 -24.12 -35.43
C GLU A 62 -39.18 -22.71 -35.00
N SER A 63 -39.03 -21.82 -35.70
CA SER A 63 -39.55 -20.96 -36.76
C SER A 63 -39.69 -19.54 -36.19
N GLY A 64 -39.44 -18.43 -36.81
CA GLY A 64 -39.30 -18.02 -38.18
C GLY A 64 -39.62 -16.53 -38.25
N GLN A 65 -38.95 -15.87 -39.15
CA GLN A 65 -39.32 -14.63 -39.83
C GLN A 65 -39.01 -13.26 -39.19
N SER A 66 -38.11 -12.62 -39.90
CA SER A 66 -37.77 -11.20 -39.96
C SER A 66 -38.89 -10.33 -40.53
N VAL A 67 -39.02 -9.11 -40.04
CA VAL A 67 -39.51 -7.96 -40.83
C VAL A 67 -38.70 -6.73 -40.48
N ILE A 68 -38.14 -6.16 -41.53
CA ILE A 68 -37.47 -4.87 -41.55
C ILE A 68 -38.53 -3.77 -41.74
N GLY A 69 -38.43 -2.66 -40.99
CA GLY A 69 -39.25 -1.47 -41.24
C GLY A 69 -38.57 -0.23 -40.72
N GLN A 70 -37.85 0.47 -41.60
CA GLN A 70 -37.45 1.88 -41.40
C GLN A 70 -38.65 2.76 -41.65
N VAL A 71 -38.86 3.79 -40.82
CA VAL A 71 -39.42 5.09 -41.23
C VAL A 71 -38.82 6.22 -40.37
N LYS A 72 -38.35 7.20 -41.08
CA LYS A 72 -37.88 8.52 -40.62
C LYS A 72 -39.00 9.57 -40.73
N PRO A 73 -38.81 10.79 -40.35
CA PRO A 73 -39.70 11.59 -39.49
C PRO A 73 -40.52 12.63 -40.29
N ASP A 74 -41.54 13.21 -39.67
CA ASP A 74 -42.00 14.51 -40.10
C ASP A 74 -42.70 15.34 -39.02
N ASN A 75 -42.46 16.59 -39.20
CA ASN A 75 -42.76 17.83 -38.55
C ASN A 75 -44.22 18.21 -38.28
N SER A 76 -44.32 19.13 -37.33
CA SER A 76 -44.96 20.44 -37.39
C SER A 76 -46.31 20.65 -36.68
N ALA A 77 -46.29 21.71 -35.92
CA ALA A 77 -47.30 22.78 -35.73
C ALA A 77 -48.58 22.44 -34.94
N ALA A 78 -49.13 23.22 -34.09
CA ALA A 78 -49.26 24.68 -33.96
C ALA A 78 -49.92 25.06 -32.63
N LEU A 79 -49.60 26.27 -32.22
CA LEU A 79 -50.26 27.20 -31.34
C LEU A 79 -51.78 27.06 -31.11
N THR A 80 -52.20 27.28 -29.84
CA THR A 80 -53.29 28.22 -29.56
C THR A 80 -53.11 28.82 -28.15
N THR A 81 -53.09 30.14 -28.13
CA THR A 81 -53.26 31.09 -27.05
C THR A 81 -54.71 31.13 -26.59
N VAL A 82 -54.97 31.49 -25.33
CA VAL A 82 -56.05 32.42 -24.92
C VAL A 82 -55.94 32.73 -23.40
N ASP A 83 -55.66 33.99 -23.11
CA ASP A 83 -56.21 35.00 -22.21
C ASP A 83 -56.22 34.85 -20.69
N THR A 84 -55.55 35.82 -20.10
CA THR A 84 -55.88 36.55 -18.84
C THR A 84 -57.17 37.41 -19.06
N PRO A 85 -57.86 37.94 -18.03
CA PRO A 85 -57.37 38.71 -16.91
C PRO A 85 -58.19 38.60 -15.58
N HIS A 86 -57.74 39.14 -14.44
CA HIS A 86 -58.32 40.27 -13.71
C HIS A 86 -57.64 40.54 -12.38
N HIS A 87 -57.23 41.78 -12.18
CA HIS A 87 -56.92 42.49 -10.95
C HIS A 87 -58.03 42.38 -9.89
N ILE A 88 -57.65 42.21 -8.62
CA ILE A 88 -58.30 42.86 -7.48
C ILE A 88 -57.25 43.25 -6.46
N SER A 89 -57.38 44.50 -5.97
CA SER A 89 -56.51 45.28 -5.13
C SER A 89 -56.46 44.81 -3.67
N ALA A 90 -55.37 45.16 -3.01
CA ALA A 90 -55.09 45.02 -1.58
C ALA A 90 -56.07 45.77 -0.65
N PRO A 91 -56.05 45.44 0.68
CA PRO A 91 -55.72 46.49 1.62
C PRO A 91 -54.61 46.11 2.62
N ASP A 92 -53.94 47.19 3.05
CA ASP A 92 -52.90 47.28 4.07
C ASP A 92 -53.27 46.59 5.38
N ALA A 93 -52.31 45.92 6.04
CA ALA A 93 -52.07 46.04 7.45
C ALA A 93 -50.87 45.30 7.99
N LEU A 94 -50.13 45.95 8.79
CA LEU A 94 -49.19 45.54 9.85
C LEU A 94 -47.86 44.90 9.46
N LYS A 95 -46.85 45.74 9.49
CA LYS A 95 -45.45 45.40 9.78
C LYS A 95 -45.35 44.80 11.18
N THR A 96 -45.17 43.49 11.26
CA THR A 96 -44.51 42.82 12.38
C THR A 96 -43.14 42.36 11.91
N THR A 97 -42.13 43.06 12.35
CA THR A 97 -40.72 42.63 12.26
C THR A 97 -40.53 41.38 13.08
N ARG A 98 -40.63 40.24 12.43
CA ARG A 98 -40.14 38.97 13.00
C ARG A 98 -38.64 38.92 12.72
N SER A 99 -37.84 39.29 13.71
CA SER A 99 -36.40 38.95 13.74
C SER A 99 -36.30 37.46 13.68
N SER A 100 -35.84 36.92 12.56
CA SER A 100 -35.36 35.55 12.46
C SER A 100 -34.22 35.39 13.48
N PRO A 101 -34.19 34.34 14.29
CA PRO A 101 -33.05 34.10 15.13
C PRO A 101 -31.87 33.88 14.21
N VAL A 102 -30.85 34.74 14.32
CA VAL A 102 -29.51 34.49 13.82
C VAL A 102 -29.08 33.22 14.59
N VAL A 103 -29.13 32.07 13.93
CA VAL A 103 -28.45 30.88 14.40
C VAL A 103 -26.97 31.26 14.29
N GLU A 104 -26.39 31.73 15.39
CA GLU A 104 -24.93 31.69 15.53
C GLU A 104 -24.50 30.24 15.27
N SER A 105 -23.96 30.01 14.08
CA SER A 105 -23.23 28.78 13.80
C SER A 105 -22.01 28.82 14.74
N THR A 106 -22.11 28.18 15.89
CA THR A 106 -20.96 27.83 16.68
C THR A 106 -20.15 26.84 15.82
N SER A 107 -19.28 27.39 14.96
CA SER A 107 -18.23 26.64 14.30
C SER A 107 -17.37 26.01 15.40
N THR A 108 -17.70 24.79 15.77
CA THR A 108 -16.87 24.00 16.68
C THR A 108 -15.56 23.77 15.94
N LYS A 109 -14.52 24.51 16.37
CA LYS A 109 -13.18 24.40 15.81
C LYS A 109 -12.75 22.94 15.82
N LEU A 110 -12.30 22.40 14.68
CA LEU A 110 -11.80 21.03 14.57
C LEU A 110 -10.66 20.82 15.57
N THR A 111 -10.83 19.86 16.50
CA THR A 111 -9.78 19.46 17.44
C THR A 111 -8.92 18.33 16.88
N GLU A 112 -7.71 18.16 17.38
CA GLU A 112 -6.82 17.04 17.03
C GLU A 112 -7.52 15.69 17.24
N GLU A 113 -8.24 15.54 18.37
CA GLU A 113 -8.96 14.32 18.69
C GLU A 113 -10.07 14.03 17.67
N THR A 114 -10.89 15.04 17.34
CA THR A 114 -11.93 14.91 16.32
C THR A 114 -11.33 14.57 14.95
N TYR A 115 -10.25 15.24 14.55
CA TYR A 115 -9.53 14.93 13.31
C TYR A 115 -9.08 13.46 13.28
N LYS A 116 -8.43 12.99 14.35
CA LYS A 116 -7.93 11.61 14.45
C LYS A 116 -9.06 10.56 14.38
N GLN A 117 -10.27 10.88 14.82
CA GLN A 117 -11.45 9.99 14.76
C GLN A 117 -12.12 9.98 13.38
N LYS A 118 -11.95 11.00 12.55
CA LYS A 118 -12.54 11.08 11.20
C LYS A 118 -11.79 10.20 10.20
N ASP A 119 -12.51 9.60 9.25
CA ASP A 119 -11.93 8.98 8.08
C ASP A 119 -11.83 9.99 6.91
N GLY A 120 -11.32 9.54 5.75
CA GLY A 120 -11.12 10.43 4.61
C GLY A 120 -12.42 11.02 4.06
N GLN A 121 -13.50 10.23 4.03
CA GLN A 121 -14.81 10.70 3.57
C GLN A 121 -15.42 11.74 4.53
N ASP A 122 -15.28 11.54 5.85
CA ASP A 122 -15.74 12.53 6.83
C ASP A 122 -15.02 13.86 6.65
N LEU A 123 -13.67 13.83 6.53
CA LEU A 123 -12.88 15.04 6.33
C LEU A 123 -13.21 15.74 5.01
N ALA A 124 -13.38 15.00 3.91
CA ALA A 124 -13.80 15.55 2.63
C ALA A 124 -15.18 16.23 2.71
N ASN A 125 -16.13 15.64 3.43
CA ASN A 125 -17.45 16.21 3.65
C ASN A 125 -17.40 17.48 4.50
N MET A 126 -16.53 17.54 5.52
CA MET A 126 -16.32 18.74 6.33
C MET A 126 -15.76 19.90 5.47
N VAL A 127 -14.82 19.61 4.54
CA VAL A 127 -14.34 20.62 3.58
C VAL A 127 -15.46 21.07 2.65
N ARG A 128 -16.21 20.14 2.08
CA ARG A 128 -17.30 20.45 1.12
C ARG A 128 -18.43 21.26 1.76
N SER A 129 -18.72 21.00 3.02
CA SER A 129 -19.75 21.75 3.78
C SER A 129 -19.25 23.10 4.34
N GLY A 130 -17.97 23.43 4.17
CA GLY A 130 -17.37 24.65 4.71
C GLY A 130 -17.16 24.64 6.24
N GLN A 131 -17.28 23.48 6.88
CA GLN A 131 -16.98 23.34 8.33
C GLN A 131 -15.50 23.54 8.63
N VAL A 132 -14.64 23.18 7.68
CA VAL A 132 -13.19 23.30 7.75
C VAL A 132 -12.64 23.54 6.35
N THR A 133 -11.55 24.26 6.26
CA THR A 133 -10.83 24.43 4.99
C THR A 133 -9.80 23.31 4.78
N SER A 134 -9.44 23.06 3.54
CA SER A 134 -8.35 22.13 3.21
C SER A 134 -7.03 22.55 3.86
N GLU A 135 -6.76 23.87 3.95
CA GLU A 135 -5.56 24.40 4.60
C GLU A 135 -5.53 24.06 6.10
N GLU A 136 -6.68 24.16 6.81
CA GLU A 136 -6.78 23.80 8.21
C GLU A 136 -6.53 22.29 8.42
N LEU A 137 -7.05 21.43 7.54
CA LEU A 137 -6.74 19.98 7.58
C LEU A 137 -5.26 19.71 7.37
N VAL A 138 -4.63 20.37 6.40
CA VAL A 138 -3.20 20.24 6.10
C VAL A 138 -2.35 20.69 7.29
N ASN A 139 -2.68 21.82 7.90
CA ASN A 139 -1.96 22.32 9.08
C ASN A 139 -2.14 21.36 10.27
N MET A 140 -3.34 20.88 10.55
CA MET A 140 -3.61 19.89 11.60
C MET A 140 -2.77 18.61 11.38
N ALA A 141 -2.72 18.11 10.16
CA ALA A 141 -1.90 16.95 9.83
C ALA A 141 -0.40 17.18 10.11
N TYR A 142 0.14 18.36 9.73
CA TYR A 142 1.54 18.68 10.01
C TYR A 142 1.83 18.90 11.50
N ASP A 143 0.89 19.43 12.26
CA ASP A 143 1.04 19.58 13.71
C ASP A 143 1.08 18.21 14.40
N ILE A 144 0.26 17.26 13.94
CA ILE A 144 0.30 15.86 14.41
C ILE A 144 1.61 15.18 13.99
N ILE A 145 2.07 15.39 12.74
CA ILE A 145 3.36 14.86 12.28
C ILE A 145 4.50 15.38 13.15
N ALA A 146 4.52 16.67 13.43
CA ALA A 146 5.57 17.27 14.28
C ALA A 146 5.59 16.69 15.70
N LYS A 147 4.42 16.33 16.24
CA LYS A 147 4.26 15.76 17.58
C LYS A 147 4.60 14.26 17.64
N GLU A 148 4.08 13.46 16.70
CA GLU A 148 4.12 12.01 16.77
C GLU A 148 5.33 11.40 16.04
N ASN A 149 5.83 12.04 14.95
CA ASN A 149 6.87 11.46 14.11
C ASN A 149 8.24 11.28 14.77
N PRO A 150 8.67 12.14 15.70
CA PRO A 150 9.96 11.93 16.40
C PRO A 150 10.07 10.58 17.11
N SER A 151 8.97 10.03 17.61
CA SER A 151 8.92 8.71 18.26
C SER A 151 8.64 7.57 17.30
N LEU A 152 8.01 7.85 16.15
CA LEU A 152 7.52 6.82 15.22
C LEU A 152 8.42 6.60 14.02
N ASN A 153 9.13 7.63 13.57
CA ASN A 153 9.92 7.61 12.35
C ASN A 153 9.11 7.09 11.13
N ALA A 154 7.87 7.58 11.02
CA ALA A 154 6.92 7.19 9.98
C ALA A 154 7.07 8.02 8.71
N VAL A 155 7.34 9.32 8.84
CA VAL A 155 7.45 10.31 7.75
C VAL A 155 8.91 10.69 7.57
N ILE A 156 9.43 10.53 6.35
CA ILE A 156 10.85 10.76 6.00
C ILE A 156 11.06 12.08 5.28
N THR A 157 10.07 12.57 4.52
CA THR A 157 10.12 13.88 3.87
C THR A 157 8.78 14.59 3.99
N THR A 158 8.82 15.93 4.00
CA THR A 158 7.62 16.78 4.01
C THR A 158 7.73 17.86 2.93
N ARG A 159 6.57 18.43 2.52
CA ARG A 159 6.48 19.49 1.52
C ARG A 159 5.43 20.54 1.95
N ARG A 160 5.58 21.03 3.19
CA ARG A 160 4.55 21.84 3.88
C ARG A 160 4.10 23.07 3.08
N GLN A 161 5.04 23.83 2.52
CA GLN A 161 4.72 25.04 1.80
C GLN A 161 3.89 24.76 0.55
N GLU A 162 4.34 23.80 -0.27
CA GLU A 162 3.64 23.41 -1.50
C GLU A 162 2.27 22.80 -1.18
N ALA A 163 2.16 21.99 -0.11
CA ALA A 163 0.89 21.40 0.30
C ALA A 163 -0.13 22.47 0.73
N ILE A 164 0.29 23.49 1.47
CA ILE A 164 -0.56 24.63 1.85
C ILE A 164 -0.98 25.42 0.62
N GLU A 165 -0.07 25.67 -0.32
CA GLU A 165 -0.42 26.37 -1.57
C GLU A 165 -1.38 25.56 -2.44
N GLU A 166 -1.21 24.24 -2.53
CA GLU A 166 -2.12 23.33 -3.22
C GLU A 166 -3.51 23.36 -2.54
N ALA A 167 -3.57 23.30 -1.21
CA ALA A 167 -4.80 23.35 -0.43
C ALA A 167 -5.59 24.64 -0.66
N ARG A 168 -4.91 25.81 -0.66
CA ARG A 168 -5.52 27.12 -0.93
C ARG A 168 -6.08 27.26 -2.34
N LYS A 169 -5.45 26.61 -3.33
CA LYS A 169 -5.83 26.67 -4.74
C LYS A 169 -6.85 25.60 -5.14
N LEU A 170 -7.11 24.64 -4.25
CA LEU A 170 -8.02 23.53 -4.53
C LEU A 170 -9.45 24.02 -4.76
N LYS A 171 -10.07 23.53 -5.81
CA LYS A 171 -11.48 23.81 -6.14
C LYS A 171 -12.27 22.52 -6.06
N ASP A 172 -13.49 22.59 -5.56
CA ASP A 172 -14.41 21.47 -5.61
C ASP A 172 -14.86 21.24 -7.06
N THR A 173 -14.45 20.11 -7.61
CA THR A 173 -14.90 19.57 -8.90
C THR A 173 -15.53 18.19 -8.69
N ASN A 174 -16.10 17.95 -7.50
CA ASN A 174 -16.73 16.72 -7.09
C ASN A 174 -15.75 15.55 -6.81
N GLN A 175 -14.53 15.89 -6.41
CA GLN A 175 -13.52 14.88 -6.04
C GLN A 175 -13.95 14.15 -4.75
N PRO A 176 -13.79 12.80 -4.68
CA PRO A 176 -14.26 12.02 -3.52
C PRO A 176 -13.52 12.36 -2.21
N PHE A 177 -12.26 12.80 -2.28
CA PHE A 177 -11.42 13.14 -1.14
C PHE A 177 -10.96 14.60 -1.16
N LEU A 178 -11.90 15.50 -1.44
CA LEU A 178 -11.66 16.95 -1.54
C LEU A 178 -10.89 17.49 -0.33
N GLY A 179 -9.65 17.92 -0.55
CA GLY A 179 -8.81 18.58 0.45
C GLY A 179 -8.25 17.69 1.55
N VAL A 180 -8.42 16.38 1.46
CA VAL A 180 -7.97 15.43 2.47
C VAL A 180 -6.44 15.27 2.40
N PRO A 181 -5.71 15.37 3.53
CA PRO A 181 -4.28 15.13 3.60
C PRO A 181 -3.93 13.67 3.31
N LEU A 182 -2.90 13.45 2.48
CA LEU A 182 -2.37 12.12 2.13
C LEU A 182 -0.84 12.08 2.26
N LEU A 183 -0.31 11.05 2.86
CA LEU A 183 1.10 10.69 2.79
C LEU A 183 1.31 9.58 1.76
N VAL A 184 2.40 9.64 1.00
CA VAL A 184 2.71 8.59 0.03
C VAL A 184 3.94 7.80 0.43
N LYS A 185 3.93 6.50 0.17
CA LYS A 185 5.08 5.63 0.41
C LYS A 185 6.29 6.13 -0.39
N GLY A 186 7.44 6.29 0.25
CA GLY A 186 8.67 6.75 -0.42
C GLY A 186 9.15 5.82 -1.53
N LEU A 187 8.74 4.54 -1.48
CA LEU A 187 9.06 3.55 -2.50
C LEU A 187 7.97 3.46 -3.57
N GLY A 188 8.32 3.78 -4.81
CA GLY A 188 7.45 3.59 -5.98
C GLY A 188 6.38 4.67 -6.21
N HIS A 189 6.21 5.61 -5.27
CA HIS A 189 5.26 6.72 -5.39
C HIS A 189 5.99 8.07 -5.40
N SER A 190 6.78 8.31 -6.45
CA SER A 190 7.58 9.54 -6.58
C SER A 190 6.71 10.79 -6.62
N ILE A 191 7.13 11.80 -5.86
CA ILE A 191 6.60 13.16 -5.87
C ILE A 191 7.64 14.05 -6.53
N LYS A 192 7.24 14.96 -7.40
CA LYS A 192 8.15 15.98 -7.93
C LYS A 192 8.73 16.79 -6.78
N GLY A 193 10.06 16.86 -6.70
CA GLY A 193 10.79 17.49 -5.59
C GLY A 193 10.98 16.60 -4.36
N GLY A 194 10.39 15.40 -4.32
CA GLY A 194 10.60 14.42 -3.25
C GLY A 194 11.74 13.44 -3.55
N GLU A 195 12.18 12.71 -2.53
CA GLU A 195 13.26 11.74 -2.65
C GLU A 195 12.89 10.49 -3.45
N THR A 196 13.88 9.92 -4.16
CA THR A 196 13.74 8.70 -4.96
C THR A 196 15.01 7.84 -4.87
N ASN A 197 15.40 7.47 -3.65
CA ASN A 197 16.64 6.78 -3.30
C ASN A 197 16.51 5.27 -3.07
N ASN A 198 15.29 4.71 -3.12
CA ASN A 198 15.00 3.29 -2.87
C ASN A 198 15.46 2.77 -1.48
N GLY A 199 15.69 3.67 -0.50
CA GLY A 199 16.22 3.34 0.83
C GLY A 199 17.73 3.13 0.87
N LEU A 200 18.45 3.44 -0.21
CA LEU A 200 19.90 3.26 -0.35
C LEU A 200 20.66 4.47 0.18
N ILE A 201 21.61 4.26 1.09
CA ILE A 201 22.43 5.33 1.70
C ILE A 201 23.17 6.13 0.63
N TYR A 202 23.79 5.46 -0.35
CA TYR A 202 24.56 6.14 -1.41
C TYR A 202 23.67 6.87 -2.45
N ALA A 203 22.36 6.70 -2.37
CA ALA A 203 21.41 7.42 -3.21
C ALA A 203 20.62 8.49 -2.43
N ASP A 204 21.05 8.78 -1.20
CA ASP A 204 20.48 9.85 -0.39
C ASP A 204 20.54 11.21 -1.12
N GLY A 205 19.49 12.02 -0.96
CA GLY A 205 19.35 13.30 -1.67
C GLY A 205 19.05 13.21 -3.15
N LYS A 206 18.80 12.01 -3.71
CA LYS A 206 18.32 11.86 -5.09
C LYS A 206 16.87 12.27 -5.22
N ILE A 207 16.61 13.33 -5.98
CA ILE A 207 15.30 13.97 -6.09
C ILE A 207 14.59 13.61 -7.39
N SER A 208 13.28 13.35 -7.31
CA SER A 208 12.41 13.11 -8.46
C SER A 208 12.04 14.41 -9.17
N THR A 209 12.07 14.39 -10.51
CA THR A 209 11.66 15.53 -11.35
C THR A 209 10.18 15.49 -11.74
N PHE A 210 9.44 14.44 -11.36
CA PHE A 210 8.05 14.24 -11.76
C PHE A 210 7.22 13.57 -10.65
N ASP A 211 5.90 13.74 -10.74
CA ASP A 211 4.94 12.94 -9.99
C ASP A 211 4.70 11.61 -10.72
N SER A 212 4.77 10.49 -10.01
CA SER A 212 4.38 9.18 -10.56
C SER A 212 2.88 9.18 -10.95
N SER A 213 2.49 8.23 -11.78
CA SER A 213 1.09 8.08 -12.21
C SER A 213 0.13 7.87 -11.04
N TYR A 214 0.57 7.18 -9.98
CA TYR A 214 -0.22 7.01 -8.76
C TYR A 214 -0.41 8.33 -8.00
N VAL A 215 0.66 9.11 -7.83
CA VAL A 215 0.59 10.43 -7.17
C VAL A 215 -0.33 11.38 -7.93
N LYS A 216 -0.25 11.41 -9.27
CA LYS A 216 -1.18 12.20 -10.10
C LYS A 216 -2.62 11.77 -9.86
N LYS A 217 -2.88 10.45 -9.85
CA LYS A 217 -4.23 9.93 -9.61
C LYS A 217 -4.77 10.30 -8.23
N TYR A 218 -3.94 10.28 -7.20
CA TYR A 218 -4.35 10.74 -5.86
C TYR A 218 -4.69 12.23 -5.85
N LYS A 219 -3.91 13.07 -6.53
CA LYS A 219 -4.24 14.50 -6.70
C LYS A 219 -5.56 14.69 -7.46
N ASP A 220 -5.82 13.90 -8.50
CA ASP A 220 -7.10 13.92 -9.24
C ASP A 220 -8.31 13.54 -8.35
N LEU A 221 -8.11 12.71 -7.33
CA LEU A 221 -9.13 12.38 -6.33
C LEU A 221 -9.35 13.47 -5.27
N GLY A 222 -8.58 14.55 -5.31
CA GLY A 222 -8.71 15.70 -4.41
C GLY A 222 -7.78 15.67 -3.20
N PHE A 223 -6.89 14.70 -3.09
CA PHE A 223 -5.93 14.64 -1.99
C PHE A 223 -4.86 15.74 -2.08
N ILE A 224 -4.46 16.24 -0.91
CA ILE A 224 -3.27 17.09 -0.75
C ILE A 224 -2.12 16.22 -0.26
N ILE A 225 -1.07 16.12 -1.07
CA ILE A 225 0.09 15.29 -0.74
C ILE A 225 1.00 16.02 0.25
N LEU A 226 1.23 15.44 1.43
CA LEU A 226 2.02 16.06 2.50
C LEU A 226 3.52 15.75 2.43
N GLY A 227 3.89 14.59 1.90
CA GLY A 227 5.26 14.09 1.91
C GLY A 227 5.32 12.59 1.75
N GLN A 228 6.45 11.99 2.14
CA GLN A 228 6.75 10.57 1.94
C GLN A 228 6.93 9.84 3.26
N THR A 229 6.51 8.57 3.28
CA THR A 229 6.61 7.68 4.44
C THR A 229 7.75 6.69 4.30
N ASN A 230 8.27 6.23 5.44
CA ASN A 230 9.37 5.30 5.57
C ASN A 230 9.05 3.91 5.01
N PHE A 231 10.10 3.23 4.53
CA PHE A 231 10.07 1.91 3.92
C PHE A 231 11.46 1.25 4.02
N PRO A 232 11.58 -0.09 4.04
CA PRO A 232 12.87 -0.78 4.00
C PRO A 232 13.47 -0.73 2.60
N GLU A 233 14.79 -0.87 2.50
CA GLU A 233 15.53 -0.87 1.24
C GLU A 233 14.89 -1.76 0.18
N TYR A 234 14.57 -1.19 -0.98
CA TYR A 234 13.81 -1.81 -2.08
C TYR A 234 12.49 -2.48 -1.70
N GLY A 235 12.02 -2.34 -0.46
CA GLY A 235 10.81 -3.00 0.02
C GLY A 235 10.97 -4.49 0.32
N TRP A 236 12.19 -5.00 0.47
CA TRP A 236 12.49 -6.42 0.66
C TRP A 236 11.87 -7.02 1.93
N ARG A 237 11.82 -6.21 3.00
CA ARG A 237 11.46 -6.71 4.32
C ARG A 237 9.97 -6.56 4.62
N ASN A 238 9.45 -7.46 5.43
CA ASN A 238 8.11 -7.38 6.02
C ASN A 238 8.07 -6.56 7.32
N ILE A 239 9.19 -5.90 7.64
CA ILE A 239 9.31 -4.80 8.62
C ILE A 239 9.83 -3.57 7.91
N THR A 240 9.64 -2.40 8.53
CA THR A 240 10.27 -1.16 8.08
C THR A 240 11.46 -0.88 8.99
N ASP A 241 12.64 -1.11 8.42
CA ASP A 241 13.94 -1.03 9.08
C ASP A 241 14.97 -0.70 7.99
N SER A 242 15.03 0.57 7.59
CA SER A 242 15.94 1.06 6.56
C SER A 242 17.28 1.44 7.18
N LYS A 243 18.37 1.07 6.54
CA LYS A 243 19.71 1.59 6.93
C LYS A 243 19.80 3.10 6.77
N LEU A 244 19.10 3.67 5.80
CA LEU A 244 19.10 5.11 5.55
C LEU A 244 18.25 5.85 6.58
N TYR A 245 17.06 5.37 6.89
CA TYR A 245 16.08 6.09 7.70
C TYR A 245 15.90 5.53 9.12
N GLY A 246 16.35 4.31 9.38
CA GLY A 246 16.09 3.59 10.63
C GLY A 246 14.71 2.95 10.70
N PRO A 247 14.38 2.28 11.84
CA PRO A 247 13.14 1.56 12.02
C PRO A 247 11.94 2.50 12.14
N THR A 248 10.76 2.03 11.66
CA THR A 248 9.48 2.66 11.97
C THR A 248 8.83 1.92 13.14
N HIS A 249 8.57 2.67 14.21
CA HIS A 249 7.98 2.18 15.44
C HIS A 249 6.46 2.02 15.32
N ASN A 250 5.91 1.04 16.01
CA ASN A 250 4.49 0.77 16.02
C ASN A 250 3.77 1.75 16.97
N PRO A 251 2.74 2.48 16.51
CA PRO A 251 2.00 3.40 17.37
C PRO A 251 1.31 2.75 18.58
N TRP A 252 1.04 1.44 18.55
CA TRP A 252 0.46 0.71 19.69
C TRP A 252 1.48 0.42 20.79
N ASN A 253 2.72 0.14 20.41
CA ASN A 253 3.85 -0.04 21.33
C ASN A 253 5.15 0.26 20.58
N LEU A 254 5.87 1.30 21.02
CA LEU A 254 7.07 1.81 20.36
C LEU A 254 8.25 0.82 20.33
N ASP A 255 8.27 -0.19 21.18
CA ASP A 255 9.29 -1.25 21.15
C ASP A 255 9.13 -2.18 19.94
N HIS A 256 7.95 -2.20 19.33
CA HIS A 256 7.60 -3.06 18.20
C HIS A 256 7.71 -2.33 16.87
N ASN A 257 7.92 -3.09 15.78
CA ASN A 257 7.94 -2.58 14.42
C ASN A 257 6.52 -2.38 13.88
N ALA A 258 6.33 -1.38 13.04
CA ALA A 258 5.04 -1.12 12.38
C ALA A 258 4.72 -2.09 11.24
N GLY A 259 5.63 -3.04 10.93
CA GLY A 259 5.50 -3.89 9.76
C GLY A 259 6.09 -3.26 8.50
N GLY A 260 5.98 -3.95 7.37
CA GLY A 260 6.57 -3.50 6.11
C GLY A 260 6.05 -4.26 4.89
N SER A 261 6.40 -3.73 3.75
CA SER A 261 7.29 -2.60 3.50
C SER A 261 6.59 -1.22 3.50
N SER A 262 5.27 -1.12 3.71
CA SER A 262 4.55 0.16 3.86
C SER A 262 4.35 0.53 5.34
N GLY A 263 5.36 0.31 6.19
CA GLY A 263 5.26 0.51 7.65
C GLY A 263 5.13 1.97 8.04
N GLY A 264 5.86 2.87 7.39
CA GLY A 264 5.71 4.31 7.61
C GLY A 264 4.29 4.80 7.28
N SER A 265 3.69 4.32 6.19
CA SER A 265 2.30 4.63 5.83
C SER A 265 1.33 4.14 6.89
N ALA A 266 1.51 2.90 7.36
CA ALA A 266 0.65 2.31 8.37
C ALA A 266 0.78 3.02 9.73
N ALA A 267 2.01 3.32 10.17
CA ALA A 267 2.25 4.06 11.41
C ALA A 267 1.65 5.47 11.36
N ALA A 268 1.76 6.16 10.22
CA ALA A 268 1.19 7.49 10.02
C ALA A 268 -0.35 7.48 10.16
N ILE A 269 -1.04 6.49 9.59
CA ILE A 269 -2.50 6.37 9.73
C ILE A 269 -2.86 6.00 11.17
N ALA A 270 -2.22 4.98 11.74
CA ALA A 270 -2.53 4.50 13.07
C ALA A 270 -2.26 5.53 14.18
N SER A 271 -1.32 6.47 13.98
CA SER A 271 -1.10 7.60 14.88
C SER A 271 -2.03 8.79 14.63
N GLY A 272 -2.80 8.78 13.54
CA GLY A 272 -3.74 9.84 13.18
C GLY A 272 -3.12 11.00 12.41
N MET A 273 -1.91 10.88 11.85
CA MET A 273 -1.29 11.92 11.01
C MET A 273 -2.12 12.17 9.74
N THR A 274 -2.61 11.11 9.11
CA THR A 274 -3.51 11.15 7.96
C THR A 274 -4.52 10.01 8.04
N PRO A 275 -5.74 10.16 7.48
CA PRO A 275 -6.72 9.06 7.48
C PRO A 275 -6.37 7.94 6.51
N ILE A 276 -5.58 8.25 5.49
CA ILE A 276 -5.23 7.38 4.37
C ILE A 276 -3.76 7.63 4.02
N ALA A 277 -3.04 6.59 3.63
CA ALA A 277 -1.69 6.71 3.06
C ALA A 277 -1.47 5.67 1.97
N SER A 278 -0.65 5.99 0.97
CA SER A 278 -0.43 5.06 -0.14
C SER A 278 0.44 3.87 0.26
N GLY A 279 0.24 2.73 -0.40
CA GLY A 279 1.00 1.50 -0.19
C GLY A 279 1.24 0.71 -1.47
N SER A 280 2.15 -0.25 -1.39
CA SER A 280 2.40 -1.27 -2.42
C SER A 280 2.59 -2.63 -1.75
N ASP A 281 2.19 -3.71 -2.42
CA ASP A 281 2.17 -5.07 -1.87
C ASP A 281 2.66 -6.07 -2.92
N ALA A 282 3.86 -6.60 -2.72
CA ALA A 282 4.45 -7.64 -3.57
C ALA A 282 4.55 -9.01 -2.87
N GLY A 283 4.40 -9.04 -1.55
CA GLY A 283 4.43 -10.24 -0.72
C GLY A 283 3.66 -10.07 0.60
N GLY A 284 2.84 -9.00 0.70
CA GLY A 284 2.09 -8.67 1.91
C GLY A 284 2.28 -7.22 2.38
N SER A 285 3.01 -6.39 1.64
CA SER A 285 3.48 -5.08 2.11
C SER A 285 2.42 -3.98 2.30
N ILE A 286 1.15 -4.23 2.01
CA ILE A 286 -0.01 -3.48 2.47
C ILE A 286 -0.62 -4.20 3.69
N ARG A 287 -0.87 -5.50 3.57
CA ARG A 287 -1.63 -6.30 4.52
C ARG A 287 -0.88 -6.55 5.83
N ILE A 288 0.43 -6.82 5.76
CA ILE A 288 1.28 -7.04 6.95
C ILE A 288 1.29 -5.82 7.87
N PRO A 289 1.68 -4.61 7.40
CA PRO A 289 1.65 -3.44 8.27
C PRO A 289 0.22 -3.08 8.70
N SER A 290 -0.81 -3.31 7.88
CA SER A 290 -2.21 -3.14 8.31
C SER A 290 -2.59 -4.10 9.44
N SER A 291 -2.13 -5.37 9.39
CA SER A 291 -2.33 -6.36 10.46
C SER A 291 -1.73 -5.90 11.78
N TRP A 292 -0.48 -5.45 11.77
CA TRP A 292 0.27 -5.13 12.98
C TRP A 292 -0.01 -3.72 13.54
N THR A 293 -0.72 -2.86 12.79
CA THR A 293 -1.06 -1.50 13.24
C THR A 293 -2.57 -1.25 13.35
N GLY A 294 -3.40 -2.28 13.11
CA GLY A 294 -4.85 -2.16 13.27
C GLY A 294 -5.52 -1.33 12.18
N LEU A 295 -5.30 -1.67 10.89
CA LEU A 295 -5.85 -0.95 9.74
C LEU A 295 -6.52 -1.89 8.74
N VAL A 296 -7.26 -1.31 7.81
CA VAL A 296 -7.78 -1.99 6.62
C VAL A 296 -6.73 -1.94 5.51
N GLY A 297 -6.31 -3.11 5.04
CA GLY A 297 -5.31 -3.25 3.99
C GLY A 297 -5.78 -4.14 2.85
N LEU A 298 -6.23 -3.55 1.75
CA LEU A 298 -6.64 -4.27 0.54
C LEU A 298 -5.45 -4.45 -0.41
N LYS A 299 -5.18 -5.69 -0.78
CA LYS A 299 -4.41 -6.05 -1.98
C LYS A 299 -5.41 -6.36 -3.09
N PRO A 300 -5.62 -5.49 -4.08
CA PRO A 300 -6.57 -5.74 -5.16
C PRO A 300 -6.15 -6.89 -6.07
N THR A 301 -7.08 -7.39 -6.86
CA THR A 301 -6.81 -8.30 -7.97
C THR A 301 -5.70 -7.72 -8.85
N ARG A 302 -4.72 -8.56 -9.24
CA ARG A 302 -3.61 -8.16 -10.14
C ARG A 302 -4.14 -7.51 -11.40
N GLY A 303 -3.61 -6.34 -11.74
CA GLY A 303 -3.98 -5.60 -12.95
C GLY A 303 -5.32 -4.86 -12.87
N LEU A 304 -6.04 -4.90 -11.74
CA LEU A 304 -7.33 -4.21 -11.56
C LEU A 304 -7.19 -2.68 -11.44
N VAL A 305 -6.15 -2.22 -10.74
CA VAL A 305 -5.97 -0.79 -10.46
C VAL A 305 -5.40 -0.08 -11.69
N SER A 306 -5.89 1.14 -11.95
CA SER A 306 -5.37 2.01 -13.01
C SER A 306 -3.88 2.26 -12.85
N ASN A 307 -3.17 2.39 -13.97
CA ASN A 307 -1.72 2.62 -14.06
C ASN A 307 -0.82 1.40 -13.78
N GLU A 308 -1.40 0.26 -13.42
CA GLU A 308 -0.65 -1.00 -13.43
C GLU A 308 -0.47 -1.48 -14.87
N LYS A 309 0.78 -1.82 -15.22
CA LYS A 309 1.03 -2.47 -16.51
C LYS A 309 0.39 -3.86 -16.50
N PRO A 310 -0.18 -4.28 -17.63
CA PRO A 310 -0.66 -5.66 -17.75
C PRO A 310 0.57 -6.59 -17.76
N ASP A 311 0.85 -7.19 -16.62
CA ASP A 311 1.83 -8.26 -16.48
C ASP A 311 1.20 -9.38 -15.68
N SER A 312 1.01 -10.52 -16.34
CA SER A 312 0.36 -11.69 -15.77
C SER A 312 1.10 -12.27 -14.56
N TYR A 313 2.40 -11.96 -14.42
CA TYR A 313 3.27 -12.53 -13.40
C TYR A 313 3.81 -11.49 -12.41
N SER A 314 3.43 -10.22 -12.53
CA SER A 314 3.78 -9.23 -11.50
C SER A 314 3.20 -9.66 -10.14
N THR A 315 4.04 -9.73 -9.12
CA THR A 315 3.59 -9.97 -7.74
C THR A 315 3.09 -8.69 -7.07
N ALA A 316 3.49 -7.52 -7.59
CA ALA A 316 3.21 -6.22 -6.98
C ALA A 316 1.90 -5.62 -7.44
N VAL A 317 1.19 -5.03 -6.49
CA VAL A 317 0.03 -4.17 -6.68
C VAL A 317 0.16 -2.92 -5.82
N HIS A 318 -0.56 -1.86 -6.18
CA HIS A 318 -0.56 -0.59 -5.46
C HIS A 318 -1.97 -0.24 -5.02
N PHE A 319 -2.15 0.02 -3.71
CA PHE A 319 -3.42 0.48 -3.16
C PHE A 319 -3.16 1.19 -1.82
N PRO A 320 -3.96 2.22 -1.44
CA PRO A 320 -3.81 2.86 -0.15
C PRO A 320 -4.24 1.95 1.01
N LEU A 321 -3.59 2.15 2.17
CA LEU A 321 -4.08 1.67 3.46
C LEU A 321 -5.10 2.68 3.98
N THR A 322 -6.13 2.20 4.70
CA THR A 322 -7.20 3.05 5.22
C THR A 322 -7.55 2.69 6.67
N LYS A 323 -8.15 3.64 7.36
CA LYS A 323 -8.70 3.42 8.70
C LYS A 323 -10.07 2.74 8.65
N SER A 324 -10.87 3.01 7.61
CA SER A 324 -12.23 2.51 7.45
C SER A 324 -12.41 1.69 6.18
N SER A 325 -13.39 0.79 6.18
CA SER A 325 -13.81 0.05 4.99
C SER A 325 -14.46 0.97 3.95
N ARG A 326 -15.14 2.04 4.37
CA ARG A 326 -15.80 3.03 3.51
C ARG A 326 -14.78 3.77 2.63
N ASP A 327 -13.65 4.18 3.18
CA ASP A 327 -12.57 4.79 2.40
C ASP A 327 -11.99 3.81 1.38
N ALA A 328 -11.79 2.54 1.77
CA ALA A 328 -11.31 1.51 0.86
C ALA A 328 -12.29 1.26 -0.30
N GLU A 329 -13.62 1.27 -0.05
CA GLU A 329 -14.66 1.14 -1.06
C GLU A 329 -14.62 2.29 -2.08
N THR A 330 -14.53 3.52 -1.58
CA THR A 330 -14.44 4.71 -2.43
C THR A 330 -13.17 4.68 -3.25
N LEU A 331 -12.02 4.40 -2.63
CA LEU A 331 -10.74 4.28 -3.34
C LEU A 331 -10.80 3.22 -4.44
N LEU A 332 -11.33 2.02 -4.15
CA LEU A 332 -11.45 0.97 -5.15
C LEU A 332 -12.33 1.41 -6.33
N THR A 333 -13.45 2.06 -6.05
CA THR A 333 -14.39 2.55 -7.07
C THR A 333 -13.71 3.49 -8.07
N TYR A 334 -12.85 4.39 -7.59
CA TYR A 334 -12.18 5.39 -8.43
C TYR A 334 -10.82 4.96 -8.99
N LEU A 335 -10.13 4.02 -8.33
CA LEU A 335 -8.81 3.55 -8.77
C LEU A 335 -8.89 2.36 -9.72
N LYS A 336 -9.97 1.58 -9.73
CA LYS A 336 -10.11 0.46 -10.68
C LYS A 336 -10.12 0.95 -12.12
N LYS A 337 -9.67 0.13 -13.04
CA LYS A 337 -9.79 0.40 -14.48
C LYS A 337 -11.25 0.40 -14.89
N SER A 338 -11.62 1.30 -15.80
CA SER A 338 -13.01 1.47 -16.26
C SER A 338 -13.56 0.25 -17.00
N ASP A 339 -12.69 -0.50 -17.66
CA ASP A 339 -13.01 -1.72 -18.42
C ASP A 339 -13.15 -2.98 -17.56
N GLN A 340 -12.88 -2.89 -16.25
CA GLN A 340 -12.95 -4.02 -15.32
C GLN A 340 -14.29 -4.07 -14.60
N THR A 341 -14.91 -5.23 -14.63
CA THR A 341 -16.16 -5.51 -13.90
C THR A 341 -15.85 -6.29 -12.63
N LEU A 342 -16.34 -5.79 -11.50
CA LEU A 342 -16.24 -6.47 -10.21
C LEU A 342 -17.46 -7.37 -9.99
N VAL A 343 -17.22 -8.49 -9.32
CA VAL A 343 -18.30 -9.38 -8.88
C VAL A 343 -19.16 -8.67 -7.85
N SER A 344 -20.47 -8.76 -8.01
CA SER A 344 -21.46 -8.24 -7.06
C SER A 344 -22.23 -9.39 -6.43
N VAL A 345 -22.44 -9.32 -5.12
CA VAL A 345 -23.21 -10.26 -4.33
C VAL A 345 -24.23 -9.49 -3.50
N ASN A 346 -25.49 -9.92 -3.55
CA ASN A 346 -26.59 -9.27 -2.84
C ASN A 346 -26.66 -9.71 -1.37
N ASP A 347 -26.40 -10.99 -1.10
CA ASP A 347 -26.40 -11.55 0.24
C ASP A 347 -25.07 -12.22 0.55
N LEU A 348 -24.29 -11.62 1.46
CA LEU A 348 -23.02 -12.16 1.91
C LEU A 348 -23.18 -13.52 2.61
N LYS A 349 -24.32 -13.76 3.28
CA LYS A 349 -24.56 -15.01 4.03
C LYS A 349 -24.77 -16.21 3.13
N SER A 350 -25.08 -15.99 1.84
CA SER A 350 -25.16 -17.05 0.85
C SER A 350 -23.79 -17.64 0.47
N LEU A 351 -22.69 -16.94 0.82
CA LEU A 351 -21.33 -17.37 0.47
C LEU A 351 -20.76 -18.30 1.55
N PRO A 352 -20.47 -19.58 1.25
CA PRO A 352 -19.70 -20.43 2.15
C PRO A 352 -18.28 -19.88 2.35
N ILE A 353 -17.81 -19.95 3.58
CA ILE A 353 -16.50 -19.47 3.99
C ILE A 353 -15.63 -20.65 4.41
N ALA A 354 -14.42 -20.75 3.87
CA ALA A 354 -13.40 -21.64 4.38
C ALA A 354 -12.43 -20.90 5.30
N TYR A 355 -11.82 -21.57 6.28
CA TYR A 355 -10.74 -21.02 7.08
C TYR A 355 -9.65 -22.02 7.38
N THR A 356 -8.48 -21.53 7.75
CA THR A 356 -7.37 -22.34 8.26
C THR A 356 -6.69 -21.69 9.45
N LEU A 357 -6.17 -22.55 10.36
CA LEU A 357 -5.29 -22.17 11.47
C LEU A 357 -3.85 -22.60 11.22
N LYS A 358 -3.58 -23.29 10.10
CA LYS A 358 -2.29 -23.88 9.77
C LYS A 358 -1.51 -22.98 8.82
N SER A 359 -0.21 -22.81 9.12
CA SER A 359 0.70 -22.15 8.18
C SER A 359 0.85 -22.97 6.89
N PRO A 360 0.76 -22.37 5.70
CA PRO A 360 1.01 -23.07 4.44
C PRO A 360 2.45 -23.60 4.33
N MET A 361 3.39 -23.02 5.09
CA MET A 361 4.77 -23.51 5.18
C MET A 361 4.96 -24.64 6.21
N GLY A 362 3.93 -25.02 6.96
CA GLY A 362 4.03 -25.95 8.09
C GLY A 362 4.83 -25.40 9.27
N THR A 363 4.95 -24.07 9.37
CA THR A 363 5.59 -23.35 10.47
C THR A 363 4.58 -23.03 11.56
N GLU A 364 5.06 -22.63 12.74
CA GLU A 364 4.21 -22.25 13.85
C GLU A 364 3.30 -21.05 13.52
N VAL A 365 2.08 -21.10 14.02
CA VAL A 365 1.14 -19.97 14.08
C VAL A 365 0.87 -19.69 15.56
N SER A 366 1.10 -18.46 15.99
CA SER A 366 0.94 -18.06 17.40
C SER A 366 -0.50 -18.25 17.88
N GLN A 367 -0.65 -18.35 19.19
CA GLN A 367 -1.98 -18.50 19.77
C GLN A 367 -2.85 -17.25 19.51
N ASP A 368 -2.28 -16.04 19.56
CA ASP A 368 -3.00 -14.80 19.21
C ASP A 368 -3.54 -14.82 17.78
N ALA A 369 -2.73 -15.30 16.81
CA ALA A 369 -3.17 -15.41 15.43
C ALA A 369 -4.30 -16.44 15.25
N LYS A 370 -4.24 -17.55 15.98
CA LYS A 370 -5.33 -18.55 16.00
C LYS A 370 -6.57 -18.01 16.69
N ASN A 371 -6.42 -17.30 17.82
CA ASN A 371 -7.52 -16.69 18.56
C ASN A 371 -8.26 -15.65 17.70
N ALA A 372 -7.51 -14.82 16.95
CA ALA A 372 -8.09 -13.85 16.01
C ALA A 372 -9.00 -14.52 14.97
N ILE A 373 -8.59 -15.66 14.43
CA ILE A 373 -9.42 -16.41 13.48
C ILE A 373 -10.62 -17.04 14.16
N MET A 374 -10.44 -17.67 15.32
CA MET A 374 -11.54 -18.35 16.03
C MET A 374 -12.58 -17.40 16.55
N ASP A 375 -12.21 -16.19 16.96
CA ASP A 375 -13.14 -15.11 17.32
C ASP A 375 -14.02 -14.73 16.12
N ASN A 376 -13.39 -14.50 14.96
CA ASN A 376 -14.11 -14.20 13.72
C ASN A 376 -14.99 -15.36 13.22
N VAL A 377 -14.52 -16.61 13.33
CA VAL A 377 -15.31 -17.80 13.00
C VAL A 377 -16.54 -17.91 13.89
N THR A 378 -16.37 -17.67 15.20
CA THR A 378 -17.47 -17.65 16.17
C THR A 378 -18.46 -16.56 15.85
N PHE A 379 -17.99 -15.35 15.60
CA PHE A 379 -18.82 -14.23 15.16
C PHE A 379 -19.61 -14.55 13.88
N LEU A 380 -18.94 -15.02 12.83
CA LEU A 380 -19.58 -15.34 11.55
C LEU A 380 -20.65 -16.43 11.70
N ARG A 381 -20.38 -17.50 12.48
CA ARG A 381 -21.35 -18.56 12.76
C ARG A 381 -22.58 -18.02 13.51
N LYS A 382 -22.36 -17.14 14.50
CA LYS A 382 -23.44 -16.44 15.23
C LYS A 382 -24.29 -15.56 14.32
N GLN A 383 -23.69 -14.99 13.27
CA GLN A 383 -24.38 -14.19 12.25
C GLN A 383 -25.08 -15.07 11.17
N GLY A 384 -24.96 -16.38 11.23
CA GLY A 384 -25.61 -17.33 10.33
C GLY A 384 -24.81 -17.70 9.07
N PHE A 385 -23.52 -17.38 9.02
CA PHE A 385 -22.64 -17.83 7.93
C PHE A 385 -22.26 -19.32 8.08
N LYS A 386 -22.06 -19.99 6.96
CA LYS A 386 -21.48 -21.35 6.90
C LYS A 386 -19.96 -21.23 6.85
N VAL A 387 -19.27 -21.70 7.90
CA VAL A 387 -17.80 -21.56 8.04
C VAL A 387 -17.19 -22.93 8.32
N THR A 388 -16.28 -23.38 7.45
CA THR A 388 -15.67 -24.72 7.46
C THR A 388 -14.14 -24.61 7.53
N GLU A 389 -13.52 -25.38 8.42
CA GLU A 389 -12.06 -25.51 8.47
C GLU A 389 -11.56 -26.39 7.32
N ILE A 390 -10.49 -25.96 6.67
CA ILE A 390 -9.85 -26.70 5.57
C ILE A 390 -8.34 -26.62 5.63
N ASP A 391 -7.67 -27.55 4.97
CA ASP A 391 -6.27 -27.40 4.61
C ASP A 391 -6.15 -26.70 3.26
N LEU A 392 -5.14 -25.84 3.11
CA LEU A 392 -4.89 -25.16 1.84
C LEU A 392 -4.43 -26.15 0.77
N PRO A 393 -4.95 -26.05 -0.48
CA PRO A 393 -4.55 -26.93 -1.57
C PRO A 393 -3.25 -26.47 -2.26
N ILE A 394 -2.30 -25.91 -1.49
CA ILE A 394 -1.03 -25.36 -1.97
C ILE A 394 0.11 -25.80 -1.05
N ASP A 395 1.21 -26.29 -1.62
CA ASP A 395 2.48 -26.41 -0.91
C ASP A 395 3.11 -25.01 -0.75
N GLY A 396 2.99 -24.46 0.44
CA GLY A 396 3.51 -23.12 0.75
C GLY A 396 5.04 -23.06 0.74
N ARG A 397 5.75 -24.17 1.01
CA ARG A 397 7.22 -24.19 0.91
C ARG A 397 7.68 -24.13 -0.54
N ALA A 398 7.01 -24.84 -1.45
CA ALA A 398 7.26 -24.73 -2.88
C ALA A 398 6.96 -23.30 -3.37
N LEU A 399 5.81 -22.73 -2.99
CA LEU A 399 5.45 -21.37 -3.34
C LEU A 399 6.50 -20.34 -2.87
N MET A 400 7.07 -20.50 -1.66
CA MET A 400 8.10 -19.60 -1.16
C MET A 400 9.44 -19.75 -1.89
N ARG A 401 9.79 -20.97 -2.35
CA ARG A 401 10.97 -21.17 -3.22
C ARG A 401 10.81 -20.46 -4.57
N ASP A 402 9.62 -20.57 -5.18
CA ASP A 402 9.32 -19.85 -6.42
C ASP A 402 9.35 -18.32 -6.21
N TYR A 403 8.80 -17.85 -5.11
CA TYR A 403 8.85 -16.44 -4.72
C TYR A 403 10.29 -15.94 -4.57
N SER A 404 11.17 -16.72 -3.93
CA SER A 404 12.61 -16.44 -3.82
C SER A 404 13.30 -16.40 -5.20
N THR A 405 12.95 -17.33 -6.10
CA THR A 405 13.49 -17.38 -7.47
C THR A 405 13.11 -16.11 -8.27
N LEU A 406 11.87 -15.66 -8.14
CA LEU A 406 11.43 -14.39 -8.75
C LEU A 406 12.19 -13.18 -8.17
N ALA A 407 12.45 -13.16 -6.86
CA ALA A 407 13.25 -12.12 -6.22
C ALA A 407 14.68 -12.09 -6.74
N ILE A 408 15.32 -13.25 -6.89
CA ILE A 408 16.67 -13.38 -7.49
C ILE A 408 16.67 -12.85 -8.93
N GLY A 409 15.62 -13.10 -9.71
CA GLY A 409 15.46 -12.57 -11.06
C GLY A 409 15.47 -11.03 -11.12
N MET A 410 15.09 -10.35 -10.06
CA MET A 410 15.17 -8.88 -9.96
C MET A 410 16.59 -8.35 -9.80
N GLY A 411 17.58 -9.21 -9.51
CA GLY A 411 18.97 -8.79 -9.31
C GLY A 411 19.59 -8.06 -10.51
N GLY A 412 19.03 -8.25 -11.71
CA GLY A 412 19.42 -7.48 -12.90
C GLY A 412 19.19 -5.97 -12.74
N ALA A 413 18.21 -5.55 -11.95
CA ALA A 413 17.97 -4.14 -11.66
C ALA A 413 19.08 -3.51 -10.80
N PHE A 414 19.90 -4.32 -10.15
CA PHE A 414 21.00 -3.91 -9.28
C PHE A 414 22.38 -4.06 -9.92
N SER A 415 22.44 -4.26 -11.24
CA SER A 415 23.69 -4.47 -11.97
C SER A 415 24.71 -3.33 -11.82
N THR A 416 24.27 -2.15 -11.40
CA THR A 416 25.13 -0.97 -11.16
C THR A 416 25.56 -0.81 -9.71
N ILE A 417 25.12 -1.67 -8.78
CA ILE A 417 25.29 -1.47 -7.35
C ILE A 417 26.75 -1.34 -6.94
N GLU A 418 27.63 -2.24 -7.39
CA GLU A 418 29.06 -2.18 -7.09
C GLU A 418 29.72 -0.91 -7.64
N LYS A 419 29.33 -0.47 -8.84
CA LYS A 419 29.84 0.75 -9.45
C LYS A 419 29.39 1.97 -8.64
N ASP A 420 28.15 1.98 -8.18
CA ASP A 420 27.60 3.07 -7.40
C ASP A 420 28.22 3.10 -5.99
N LEU A 421 28.43 1.96 -5.34
CA LEU A 421 29.19 1.87 -4.07
C LEU A 421 30.58 2.47 -4.21
N LYS A 422 31.36 2.02 -5.22
CA LYS A 422 32.72 2.53 -5.50
C LYS A 422 32.74 4.04 -5.78
N LYS A 423 31.76 4.53 -6.55
CA LYS A 423 31.63 5.96 -6.88
C LYS A 423 31.40 6.84 -5.66
N HIS A 424 30.63 6.35 -4.70
CA HIS A 424 30.24 7.08 -3.50
C HIS A 424 31.13 6.80 -2.27
N GLY A 425 32.11 5.88 -2.40
CA GLY A 425 33.00 5.51 -1.30
C GLY A 425 32.35 4.62 -0.24
N PHE A 426 31.24 3.98 -0.55
CA PHE A 426 30.54 3.01 0.31
C PHE A 426 31.04 1.59 0.09
N THR A 427 30.75 0.72 1.05
CA THR A 427 31.07 -0.71 1.03
C THR A 427 29.79 -1.54 0.86
N LYS A 428 29.95 -2.84 0.64
CA LYS A 428 28.82 -3.78 0.54
C LYS A 428 28.02 -3.86 1.84
N GLU A 429 28.66 -3.61 2.96
CA GLU A 429 28.02 -3.58 4.29
C GLU A 429 27.06 -2.40 4.46
N ASP A 430 27.13 -1.37 3.62
CA ASP A 430 26.20 -0.23 3.59
C ASP A 430 24.88 -0.56 2.86
N VAL A 431 24.84 -1.69 2.15
CA VAL A 431 23.63 -2.23 1.48
C VAL A 431 22.95 -3.26 2.38
N ASP A 432 21.62 -3.40 2.31
CA ASP A 432 20.89 -4.44 3.04
C ASP A 432 21.39 -5.84 2.63
N PRO A 433 21.56 -6.79 3.58
CA PRO A 433 21.99 -8.15 3.26
C PRO A 433 21.19 -8.84 2.17
N ILE A 434 19.86 -8.61 2.11
CA ILE A 434 19.00 -9.18 1.06
C ILE A 434 19.35 -8.59 -0.30
N THR A 435 19.51 -7.26 -0.38
CA THR A 435 19.89 -6.58 -1.63
C THR A 435 21.23 -7.10 -2.13
N TRP A 436 22.23 -7.22 -1.22
CA TRP A 436 23.55 -7.75 -1.59
C TRP A 436 23.47 -9.20 -2.06
N ALA A 437 22.76 -10.06 -1.33
CA ALA A 437 22.60 -11.46 -1.71
C ALA A 437 21.95 -11.63 -3.09
N VAL A 438 20.83 -10.94 -3.34
CA VAL A 438 20.15 -10.98 -4.65
C VAL A 438 21.06 -10.49 -5.76
N HIS A 439 21.83 -9.41 -5.53
CA HIS A 439 22.81 -8.88 -6.49
C HIS A 439 23.89 -9.92 -6.82
N VAL A 440 24.57 -10.49 -5.81
CA VAL A 440 25.66 -11.45 -6.01
C VAL A 440 25.18 -12.73 -6.68
N ILE A 441 24.04 -13.28 -6.25
CA ILE A 441 23.45 -14.49 -6.85
C ILE A 441 23.16 -14.22 -8.33
N TYR A 442 22.50 -13.09 -8.65
CA TYR A 442 22.18 -12.74 -10.03
C TYR A 442 23.44 -12.58 -10.87
N GLN A 443 24.48 -11.87 -10.41
CA GLN A 443 25.70 -11.64 -11.16
C GLN A 443 26.42 -12.94 -11.52
N ASN A 444 26.41 -13.91 -10.63
CA ASN A 444 27.09 -15.20 -10.77
C ASN A 444 26.20 -16.32 -11.35
N SER A 445 24.92 -16.05 -11.65
CA SER A 445 24.05 -17.02 -12.32
C SER A 445 24.35 -17.16 -13.79
N ASP A 446 24.29 -18.38 -14.34
CA ASP A 446 24.03 -18.56 -15.75
C ASP A 446 22.69 -17.93 -16.12
N LYS A 447 22.67 -17.03 -17.10
CA LYS A 447 21.48 -16.25 -17.42
C LYS A 447 20.40 -17.07 -18.13
N ALA A 448 20.77 -18.14 -18.84
CA ALA A 448 19.83 -19.03 -19.51
C ALA A 448 19.13 -19.94 -18.47
N GLU A 449 19.88 -20.50 -17.53
CA GLU A 449 19.33 -21.32 -16.43
C GLU A 449 18.48 -20.48 -15.49
N LEU A 450 18.91 -19.29 -15.13
CA LEU A 450 18.11 -18.38 -14.31
C LEU A 450 16.77 -18.01 -14.99
N LYS A 451 16.82 -17.71 -16.30
CA LYS A 451 15.61 -17.44 -17.09
C LYS A 451 14.67 -18.64 -17.08
N LYS A 452 15.21 -19.85 -17.25
CA LYS A 452 14.44 -21.09 -17.19
C LYS A 452 13.77 -21.27 -15.83
N SER A 453 14.51 -21.12 -14.73
CA SER A 453 13.97 -21.19 -13.37
C SER A 453 12.86 -20.15 -13.12
N ILE A 454 13.02 -18.92 -13.63
CA ILE A 454 11.97 -17.89 -13.54
C ILE A 454 10.72 -18.32 -14.33
N MET A 455 10.87 -18.87 -15.53
CA MET A 455 9.72 -19.35 -16.32
C MET A 455 9.01 -20.53 -15.66
N GLU A 456 9.75 -21.42 -15.00
CA GLU A 456 9.18 -22.51 -14.20
C GLU A 456 8.40 -21.97 -12.99
N ALA A 457 8.96 -21.01 -12.25
CA ALA A 457 8.27 -20.34 -11.16
C ALA A 457 6.98 -19.64 -11.65
N GLN A 458 7.01 -18.99 -12.80
CA GLN A 458 5.82 -18.37 -13.42
C GLN A 458 4.77 -19.42 -13.81
N LYS A 459 5.16 -20.56 -14.32
CA LYS A 459 4.24 -21.67 -14.59
C LYS A 459 3.61 -22.19 -13.29
N HIS A 460 4.38 -22.34 -12.23
CA HIS A 460 3.86 -22.72 -10.91
C HIS A 460 2.88 -21.66 -10.36
N MET A 461 3.07 -20.36 -10.65
CA MET A 461 2.09 -19.33 -10.30
C MET A 461 0.73 -19.58 -10.96
N ASP A 462 0.70 -20.06 -12.21
CA ASP A 462 -0.54 -20.45 -12.87
C ASP A 462 -1.20 -21.67 -12.20
N ASP A 463 -0.40 -22.64 -11.77
CA ASP A 463 -0.90 -23.82 -11.08
C ASP A 463 -1.43 -23.47 -9.67
N TYR A 464 -0.74 -22.61 -8.90
CA TYR A 464 -1.24 -22.08 -7.63
C TYR A 464 -2.53 -21.29 -7.82
N ARG A 465 -2.62 -20.47 -8.88
CA ARG A 465 -3.84 -19.73 -9.20
C ARG A 465 -5.00 -20.70 -9.46
N LYS A 466 -4.83 -21.72 -10.31
CA LYS A 466 -5.85 -22.72 -10.60
C LYS A 466 -6.31 -23.46 -9.34
N ALA A 467 -5.38 -23.83 -8.46
CA ALA A 467 -5.69 -24.49 -7.19
C ALA A 467 -6.59 -23.63 -6.31
N MET A 468 -6.24 -22.32 -6.18
CA MET A 468 -7.03 -21.37 -5.38
C MET A 468 -8.36 -21.02 -6.07
N GLU A 469 -8.43 -20.88 -7.39
CA GLU A 469 -9.68 -20.69 -8.12
C GLU A 469 -10.64 -21.87 -7.93
N ASN A 470 -10.13 -23.11 -7.91
CA ASN A 470 -10.93 -24.30 -7.61
C ASN A 470 -11.44 -24.30 -6.16
N LEU A 471 -10.63 -23.85 -5.21
CA LEU A 471 -11.06 -23.62 -3.83
C LEU A 471 -12.19 -22.58 -3.78
N HIS A 472 -12.03 -21.45 -4.47
CA HIS A 472 -13.01 -20.35 -4.47
C HIS A 472 -14.33 -20.68 -5.20
N LYS A 473 -14.38 -21.72 -6.05
CA LYS A 473 -15.65 -22.25 -6.58
C LYS A 473 -16.50 -22.90 -5.48
N GLN A 474 -15.87 -23.50 -4.48
CA GLN A 474 -16.57 -24.16 -3.36
C GLN A 474 -16.75 -23.20 -2.19
N PHE A 475 -15.73 -22.41 -1.89
CA PHE A 475 -15.66 -21.44 -0.81
C PHE A 475 -15.25 -20.07 -1.37
N PRO A 476 -16.19 -19.25 -1.83
CA PRO A 476 -15.90 -17.94 -2.42
C PRO A 476 -15.01 -17.05 -1.54
N ILE A 477 -15.07 -17.25 -0.22
CA ILE A 477 -14.25 -16.53 0.76
C ILE A 477 -13.40 -17.52 1.54
N PHE A 478 -12.11 -17.20 1.65
CA PHE A 478 -11.15 -17.93 2.46
C PHE A 478 -10.57 -17.03 3.55
N LEU A 479 -10.63 -17.50 4.81
CA LEU A 479 -10.20 -16.78 5.99
C LEU A 479 -8.90 -17.39 6.54
N SER A 480 -7.91 -16.56 6.86
CA SER A 480 -6.65 -16.97 7.49
C SER A 480 -6.10 -15.85 8.38
N PRO A 481 -5.12 -16.13 9.24
CA PRO A 481 -4.32 -15.05 9.81
C PRO A 481 -3.70 -14.21 8.70
N THR A 482 -3.58 -12.89 8.88
CA THR A 482 -2.75 -12.07 7.98
C THR A 482 -1.28 -12.36 8.24
N THR A 483 -0.91 -12.43 9.52
CA THR A 483 0.45 -12.71 9.99
C THR A 483 0.41 -13.85 11.00
N ALA A 484 1.46 -14.68 11.07
CA ALA A 484 1.51 -15.82 11.98
C ALA A 484 1.80 -15.44 13.43
N SER A 485 2.20 -14.18 13.69
CA SER A 485 2.48 -13.65 15.02
C SER A 485 2.15 -12.16 15.11
N LEU A 486 2.14 -11.65 16.32
CA LEU A 486 2.10 -10.20 16.60
C LEU A 486 3.33 -9.50 16.00
N ALA A 487 3.28 -8.15 15.96
CA ALA A 487 4.38 -7.32 15.52
C ALA A 487 5.68 -7.68 16.26
N PRO A 488 6.81 -7.87 15.56
CA PRO A 488 8.09 -8.17 16.21
C PRO A 488 8.66 -6.95 16.93
N LEU A 489 9.55 -7.19 17.90
CA LEU A 489 10.35 -6.12 18.50
C LEU A 489 11.30 -5.51 17.47
N ASN A 490 11.57 -4.21 17.58
CA ASN A 490 12.59 -3.54 16.75
C ASN A 490 14.01 -4.06 17.01
N THR A 491 14.24 -4.69 18.16
CA THR A 491 15.51 -5.31 18.55
C THR A 491 15.64 -6.76 18.12
N ASP A 492 14.58 -7.36 17.56
CA ASP A 492 14.58 -8.75 17.14
C ASP A 492 15.36 -8.90 15.82
N PRO A 493 16.50 -9.62 15.82
CA PRO A 493 17.32 -9.75 14.63
C PRO A 493 16.63 -10.64 13.61
N TYR A 494 16.31 -10.09 12.45
CA TYR A 494 15.79 -10.84 11.30
C TYR A 494 16.87 -11.66 10.60
N VAL A 495 18.11 -11.23 10.72
CA VAL A 495 19.29 -11.89 10.16
C VAL A 495 20.33 -11.94 11.27
N THR A 496 20.84 -13.12 11.57
CA THR A 496 21.90 -13.28 12.57
C THR A 496 23.18 -12.58 12.13
N GLU A 497 24.03 -12.20 13.07
CA GLU A 497 25.33 -11.59 12.74
C GLU A 497 26.25 -12.57 11.97
N GLU A 498 26.07 -13.88 12.17
CA GLU A 498 26.75 -14.92 11.41
C GLU A 498 26.27 -14.92 9.95
N ASP A 499 24.95 -14.95 9.71
CA ASP A 499 24.39 -14.92 8.36
C ASP A 499 24.70 -13.60 7.63
N LYS A 500 24.70 -12.46 8.33
CA LYS A 500 25.14 -11.18 7.73
C LYS A 500 26.58 -11.27 7.23
N ARG A 501 27.49 -11.76 8.05
CA ARG A 501 28.89 -11.94 7.66
C ARG A 501 29.03 -12.91 6.49
N ALA A 502 28.30 -14.02 6.52
CA ALA A 502 28.31 -14.99 5.44
C ALA A 502 27.80 -14.40 4.11
N ILE A 503 26.70 -13.61 4.17
CA ILE A 503 26.12 -12.94 2.98
C ILE A 503 27.11 -11.92 2.38
N TYR A 504 27.73 -11.07 3.20
CA TYR A 504 28.69 -10.10 2.69
C TYR A 504 29.99 -10.71 2.18
N ASN A 505 30.22 -12.02 2.38
CA ASN A 505 31.38 -12.75 1.85
C ASN A 505 30.97 -13.92 0.93
N MET A 506 29.76 -13.90 0.40
CA MET A 506 29.21 -15.01 -0.38
C MET A 506 29.76 -15.12 -1.82
N GLU A 507 30.59 -14.16 -2.27
CA GLU A 507 31.17 -14.17 -3.61
C GLU A 507 32.03 -15.42 -3.88
N ASN A 508 32.60 -16.01 -2.84
CA ASN A 508 33.46 -17.19 -2.93
C ASN A 508 32.70 -18.53 -2.82
N LEU A 509 31.37 -18.49 -2.59
CA LEU A 509 30.55 -19.70 -2.50
C LEU A 509 30.13 -20.20 -3.88
N SER A 510 29.78 -21.49 -3.98
CA SER A 510 29.09 -22.00 -5.18
C SER A 510 27.70 -21.36 -5.34
N GLN A 511 27.11 -21.49 -6.51
CA GLN A 511 25.78 -20.90 -6.75
C GLN A 511 24.70 -21.52 -5.86
N GLU A 512 24.79 -22.82 -5.63
CA GLU A 512 23.88 -23.57 -4.76
C GLU A 512 23.99 -23.10 -3.31
N GLU A 513 25.23 -22.90 -2.82
CA GLU A 513 25.48 -22.41 -1.45
C GLU A 513 24.97 -20.97 -1.28
N ARG A 514 25.13 -20.09 -2.28
CA ARG A 514 24.59 -18.73 -2.28
C ARG A 514 23.08 -18.73 -2.17
N ILE A 515 22.39 -19.54 -2.98
CA ILE A 515 20.92 -19.66 -2.95
C ILE A 515 20.46 -20.27 -1.61
N ALA A 516 21.16 -21.28 -1.11
CA ALA A 516 20.85 -21.88 0.18
C ALA A 516 20.99 -20.87 1.33
N LEU A 517 22.07 -20.07 1.33
CA LEU A 517 22.31 -19.01 2.30
C LEU A 517 21.22 -17.91 2.21
N PHE A 518 20.87 -17.48 1.01
CA PHE A 518 19.79 -16.51 0.78
C PHE A 518 18.45 -17.03 1.34
N ASN A 519 18.06 -18.25 1.03
CA ASN A 519 16.82 -18.85 1.53
C ASN A 519 16.82 -19.01 3.06
N ARG A 520 17.95 -19.41 3.65
CA ARG A 520 18.09 -19.56 5.10
C ARG A 520 17.91 -18.23 5.84
N GLN A 521 18.54 -17.16 5.35
CA GLN A 521 18.44 -15.85 6.00
C GLN A 521 17.08 -15.18 5.78
N TRP A 522 16.34 -15.53 4.72
CA TRP A 522 15.02 -14.94 4.43
C TRP A 522 13.87 -15.70 5.11
N GLU A 523 14.08 -16.98 5.43
CA GLU A 523 13.07 -17.85 6.05
C GLU A 523 12.48 -17.30 7.36
N PRO A 524 13.24 -16.68 8.31
CA PRO A 524 12.66 -16.11 9.52
C PRO A 524 11.60 -15.04 9.27
N MET A 525 11.74 -14.24 8.21
CA MET A 525 10.71 -13.28 7.79
C MET A 525 9.49 -13.97 7.20
N LEU A 526 9.70 -14.91 6.26
CA LEU A 526 8.63 -15.63 5.58
C LEU A 526 7.80 -16.45 6.57
N ARG A 527 8.42 -17.02 7.59
CA ARG A 527 7.76 -17.78 8.66
C ARG A 527 6.82 -16.92 9.50
N ARG A 528 7.11 -15.62 9.69
CA ARG A 528 6.22 -14.69 10.43
C ARG A 528 5.01 -14.23 9.59
N THR A 529 5.12 -14.29 8.27
CA THR A 529 4.08 -13.82 7.36
C THR A 529 3.82 -14.81 6.22
N PRO A 530 3.51 -16.10 6.54
CA PRO A 530 3.49 -17.17 5.54
C PRO A 530 2.23 -17.17 4.66
N PHE A 531 1.21 -16.37 4.98
CA PHE A 531 -0.08 -16.39 4.32
C PHE A 531 -0.19 -15.37 3.17
N THR A 532 0.52 -14.25 3.29
CA THR A 532 0.29 -13.10 2.41
C THR A 532 0.78 -13.31 0.99
N GLN A 533 1.88 -14.03 0.78
CA GLN A 533 2.47 -14.29 -0.55
C GLN A 533 1.53 -15.05 -1.48
N ILE A 534 0.61 -15.86 -0.93
CA ILE A 534 -0.35 -16.63 -1.73
C ILE A 534 -1.12 -15.69 -2.68
N ALA A 535 -1.67 -14.61 -2.16
CA ALA A 535 -2.44 -13.65 -2.96
C ALA A 535 -1.57 -12.92 -4.01
N ASN A 536 -0.27 -12.71 -3.76
CA ASN A 536 0.65 -12.12 -4.73
C ASN A 536 1.01 -13.11 -5.85
N MET A 537 1.33 -14.34 -5.50
CA MET A 537 1.68 -15.38 -6.46
C MET A 537 0.49 -15.78 -7.35
N THR A 538 -0.70 -15.88 -6.78
CA THR A 538 -1.92 -16.22 -7.53
C THR A 538 -2.55 -15.03 -8.26
N GLY A 539 -2.23 -13.78 -7.85
CA GLY A 539 -2.84 -12.56 -8.38
C GLY A 539 -4.25 -12.28 -7.84
N LEU A 540 -4.76 -13.10 -6.93
CA LEU A 540 -6.11 -12.98 -6.36
C LEU A 540 -6.20 -11.85 -5.32
N PRO A 541 -7.37 -11.24 -5.10
CA PRO A 541 -7.55 -10.18 -4.12
C PRO A 541 -7.51 -10.73 -2.70
N ALA A 542 -6.99 -9.92 -1.77
CA ALA A 542 -7.03 -10.22 -0.34
C ALA A 542 -7.08 -8.93 0.48
N ILE A 543 -7.81 -8.95 1.60
CA ILE A 543 -7.94 -7.83 2.52
C ILE A 543 -7.58 -8.26 3.94
N SER A 544 -6.77 -7.46 4.63
CA SER A 544 -6.53 -7.58 6.07
C SER A 544 -7.45 -6.62 6.82
N ILE A 545 -8.15 -7.11 7.84
CA ILE A 545 -9.08 -6.32 8.65
C ILE A 545 -8.70 -6.41 10.14
N PRO A 546 -8.84 -5.31 10.92
CA PRO A 546 -8.35 -5.21 12.28
C PRO A 546 -9.40 -5.67 13.30
N THR A 547 -9.72 -6.95 13.36
CA THR A 547 -10.81 -7.50 14.19
C THR A 547 -10.36 -8.02 15.56
N TYR A 548 -9.06 -8.09 15.85
CA TYR A 548 -8.56 -8.66 17.10
C TYR A 548 -7.46 -7.80 17.73
N LEU A 549 -7.54 -7.66 19.04
CA LEU A 549 -6.51 -7.07 19.90
C LEU A 549 -6.07 -8.11 20.91
N SER A 550 -4.76 -8.36 20.97
CA SER A 550 -4.18 -9.33 21.91
C SER A 550 -4.24 -8.83 23.36
N GLU A 551 -4.03 -9.72 24.32
CA GLU A 551 -3.90 -9.37 25.74
C GLU A 551 -2.73 -8.41 26.01
N SER A 552 -1.68 -8.45 25.17
CA SER A 552 -0.56 -7.51 25.23
C SER A 552 -0.87 -6.12 24.66
N GLY A 553 -2.09 -5.88 24.15
CA GLY A 553 -2.50 -4.61 23.56
C GLY A 553 -2.00 -4.38 22.13
N LEU A 554 -1.47 -5.41 21.45
CA LEU A 554 -1.06 -5.33 20.05
C LEU A 554 -2.15 -5.89 19.13
N PRO A 555 -2.48 -5.22 18.02
CA PRO A 555 -3.43 -5.73 17.05
C PRO A 555 -2.83 -6.84 16.20
N ILE A 556 -3.68 -7.76 15.74
CA ILE A 556 -3.37 -8.70 14.66
C ILE A 556 -4.57 -8.79 13.71
N GLY A 557 -4.28 -8.68 12.42
CA GLY A 557 -5.31 -8.67 11.39
C GLY A 557 -5.73 -10.06 10.95
N THR A 558 -7.00 -10.18 10.60
CA THR A 558 -7.56 -11.32 9.89
C THR A 558 -7.58 -11.05 8.41
N MET A 559 -7.11 -12.00 7.60
CA MET A 559 -7.10 -11.89 6.15
C MET A 559 -8.27 -12.67 5.53
N LEU A 560 -9.02 -11.99 4.67
CA LEU A 560 -9.96 -12.61 3.76
C LEU A 560 -9.38 -12.60 2.35
N MET A 561 -9.43 -13.73 1.65
CA MET A 561 -9.05 -13.88 0.25
C MET A 561 -10.23 -14.41 -0.55
N ALA A 562 -10.31 -14.07 -1.84
CA ALA A 562 -11.40 -14.47 -2.71
C ALA A 562 -10.93 -14.68 -4.16
N GLY A 563 -11.79 -15.17 -5.01
CA GLY A 563 -11.54 -15.29 -6.45
C GLY A 563 -11.29 -13.93 -7.13
N ALA A 564 -10.74 -13.95 -8.33
CA ALA A 564 -10.46 -12.74 -9.08
C ALA A 564 -11.71 -11.84 -9.23
N ASN A 565 -11.50 -10.52 -9.12
CA ASN A 565 -12.55 -9.50 -9.19
C ASN A 565 -13.62 -9.53 -8.07
N TYR A 566 -13.40 -10.30 -6.99
CA TYR A 566 -14.22 -10.26 -5.76
C TYR A 566 -13.82 -9.13 -4.81
N ASP A 567 -13.00 -8.19 -5.24
CA ASP A 567 -12.45 -7.10 -4.44
C ASP A 567 -13.53 -6.32 -3.67
N MET A 568 -14.63 -5.95 -4.36
CA MET A 568 -15.75 -5.26 -3.72
C MET A 568 -16.49 -6.16 -2.71
N VAL A 569 -16.55 -7.46 -2.94
CA VAL A 569 -17.15 -8.42 -2.00
C VAL A 569 -16.30 -8.48 -0.73
N LEU A 570 -14.98 -8.50 -0.85
CA LEU A 570 -14.06 -8.44 0.30
C LEU A 570 -14.25 -7.15 1.12
N ILE A 571 -14.43 -6.01 0.46
CA ILE A 571 -14.71 -4.73 1.14
C ILE A 571 -16.08 -4.79 1.83
N LYS A 572 -17.11 -5.35 1.20
CA LYS A 572 -18.42 -5.55 1.84
C LYS A 572 -18.33 -6.43 3.09
N PHE A 573 -17.48 -7.47 3.10
CA PHE A 573 -17.16 -8.23 4.31
C PHE A 573 -16.47 -7.36 5.35
N ALA A 574 -15.48 -6.54 4.96
CA ALA A 574 -14.83 -5.61 5.88
C ALA A 574 -15.86 -4.64 6.49
N THR A 575 -16.77 -4.08 5.70
CA THR A 575 -17.87 -3.22 6.19
C THR A 575 -18.80 -3.97 7.13
N PHE A 576 -19.11 -5.23 6.84
CA PHE A 576 -19.91 -6.07 7.71
C PHE A 576 -19.24 -6.30 9.08
N PHE A 577 -17.94 -6.61 9.07
CA PHE A 577 -17.15 -6.73 10.31
C PHE A 577 -17.07 -5.40 11.06
N GLU A 578 -16.77 -4.30 10.39
CA GLU A 578 -16.68 -2.96 10.99
C GLU A 578 -17.98 -2.57 11.71
N LYS A 579 -19.13 -2.87 11.09
CA LYS A 579 -20.46 -2.52 11.62
C LYS A 579 -20.91 -3.42 12.77
N TYR A 580 -20.69 -4.74 12.68
CA TYR A 580 -21.35 -5.71 13.57
C TYR A 580 -20.40 -6.42 14.54
N HIS A 581 -19.10 -6.45 14.25
CA HIS A 581 -18.07 -6.98 15.16
C HIS A 581 -17.31 -5.83 15.83
N GLY A 582 -17.01 -4.80 15.09
CA GLY A 582 -16.14 -3.68 15.46
C GLY A 582 -14.72 -3.87 14.95
N PHE A 583 -14.03 -2.75 14.70
CA PHE A 583 -12.62 -2.73 14.38
C PHE A 583 -11.79 -2.27 15.57
N ASN A 584 -10.70 -2.96 15.86
CA ASN A 584 -9.71 -2.55 16.85
C ASN A 584 -8.71 -1.59 16.19
N VAL A 585 -9.14 -0.34 16.02
CA VAL A 585 -8.33 0.77 15.48
C VAL A 585 -7.96 1.71 16.63
N LYS A 586 -6.77 2.27 16.61
CA LYS A 586 -6.28 3.14 17.70
C LYS A 586 -7.13 4.40 17.87
N TRP A 587 -7.65 4.93 16.75
CA TRP A 587 -8.58 6.06 16.71
C TRP A 587 -9.89 5.60 16.09
N GLN A 588 -10.77 5.08 16.91
CA GLN A 588 -12.05 4.54 16.45
C GLN A 588 -12.92 5.65 15.88
N ARG A 589 -13.43 5.43 14.67
CA ARG A 589 -14.42 6.32 14.06
C ARG A 589 -15.74 6.27 14.86
N ILE A 590 -16.30 7.44 15.16
CA ILE A 590 -17.67 7.53 15.69
C ILE A 590 -18.58 7.20 14.49
N ILE A 591 -19.14 6.01 14.50
CA ILE A 591 -20.20 5.64 13.56
C ILE A 591 -21.49 6.19 14.18
N ASP A 592 -22.12 7.18 13.54
CA ASP A 592 -23.44 7.65 13.94
C ASP A 592 -24.35 6.44 14.01
N LYS A 593 -24.85 6.15 15.22
CA LYS A 593 -25.87 5.13 15.38
C LYS A 593 -27.07 5.63 14.58
N GLU A 594 -27.41 4.94 13.49
CA GLU A 594 -28.67 5.18 12.80
C GLU A 594 -29.76 5.27 13.85
N VAL A 595 -30.41 6.42 13.96
CA VAL A 595 -31.61 6.59 14.76
C VAL A 595 -32.62 5.59 14.21
N LYS A 596 -32.82 4.46 14.90
CA LYS A 596 -33.88 3.53 14.53
C LYS A 596 -35.18 4.31 14.51
N PRO A 597 -35.98 4.23 13.44
CA PRO A 597 -37.34 4.75 13.52
C PRO A 597 -38.02 4.08 14.70
N SER A 598 -38.61 4.89 15.58
CA SER A 598 -39.33 4.44 16.74
C SER A 598 -40.61 3.69 16.29
N THR A 599 -40.45 2.42 15.95
CA THR A 599 -41.60 1.49 15.95
C THR A 599 -41.69 0.93 17.35
N GLY A 600 -42.69 1.41 18.07
CA GLY A 600 -43.03 0.89 19.39
C GLY A 600 -43.34 -0.62 19.29
N LEU A 601 -42.38 -1.41 19.74
CA LEU A 601 -42.59 -2.80 20.13
C LEU A 601 -41.74 -3.06 21.39
N ILE A 602 -42.45 -3.50 22.38
CA ILE A 602 -42.07 -3.85 23.73
C ILE A 602 -40.80 -4.70 23.76
N GLN A 603 -39.76 -4.26 24.44
CA GLN A 603 -38.55 -5.03 24.69
C GLN A 603 -38.86 -6.21 25.61
N PRO A 604 -38.42 -7.44 25.34
CA PRO A 604 -38.37 -8.47 26.36
C PRO A 604 -37.21 -8.17 27.32
N THR A 605 -37.52 -8.09 28.59
CA THR A 605 -36.54 -7.97 29.68
C THR A 605 -35.51 -9.10 29.66
N PRO A 606 -34.22 -8.81 29.83
CA PRO A 606 -33.21 -9.87 29.94
C PRO A 606 -33.38 -10.67 31.24
N PRO A 607 -33.11 -11.97 31.26
CA PRO A 607 -33.24 -12.77 32.47
C PRO A 607 -32.17 -12.36 33.51
N LEU A 608 -32.62 -12.08 34.72
CA LEU A 608 -31.77 -11.89 35.89
C LEU A 608 -30.96 -13.19 36.15
N PHE A 609 -29.68 -13.14 35.97
CA PHE A 609 -28.80 -14.13 36.56
C PHE A 609 -28.66 -13.85 38.04
N LYS A 610 -29.22 -14.74 38.88
CA LYS A 610 -29.00 -14.77 40.30
C LYS A 610 -27.55 -15.19 40.58
N ALA A 611 -26.75 -14.27 41.10
CA ALA A 611 -25.48 -14.58 41.72
C ALA A 611 -25.74 -15.37 43.02
N HIS A 612 -25.25 -16.59 43.11
CA HIS A 612 -25.14 -17.29 44.37
C HIS A 612 -23.91 -16.77 45.11
N SER A 613 -24.16 -15.98 46.15
CA SER A 613 -23.17 -15.64 47.17
C SER A 613 -23.11 -16.78 48.17
N SER A 614 -22.01 -17.52 48.21
CA SER A 614 -21.63 -18.30 49.38
C SER A 614 -20.59 -17.51 50.17
N LEU A 615 -21.04 -16.90 51.23
CA LEU A 615 -20.24 -16.32 52.31
C LEU A 615 -19.50 -17.45 53.02
N VAL A 616 -18.20 -17.40 53.04
CA VAL A 616 -17.37 -18.06 54.06
C VAL A 616 -16.65 -16.95 54.82
N ASN A 617 -17.07 -16.75 56.05
CA ASN A 617 -16.37 -15.96 57.05
C ASN A 617 -15.02 -16.61 57.37
N LEU A 618 -13.95 -15.86 57.32
CA LEU A 618 -12.75 -16.12 58.12
C LEU A 618 -12.24 -14.78 58.68
N GLU A 619 -12.16 -14.80 60.00
CA GLU A 619 -11.81 -13.71 60.90
C GLU A 619 -10.38 -13.18 60.71
N GLU A 620 -10.27 -11.96 61.15
CA GLU A 620 -9.05 -11.14 61.30
C GLU A 620 -7.86 -11.89 61.94
N ASN A 621 -6.69 -11.70 61.40
CA ASN A 621 -5.49 -11.51 62.21
C ASN A 621 -4.51 -10.56 61.54
N SER A 622 -4.45 -9.37 62.07
CA SER A 622 -3.49 -8.32 61.81
C SER A 622 -2.10 -8.73 62.31
N GLN A 623 -1.13 -8.73 61.43
CA GLN A 623 0.24 -8.36 61.83
C GLN A 623 0.97 -7.66 60.67
N VAL A 624 1.18 -6.39 60.91
CA VAL A 624 2.05 -5.52 60.12
C VAL A 624 3.51 -5.93 60.35
N THR A 625 4.20 -6.34 59.31
CA THR A 625 5.67 -6.41 59.34
C THR A 625 6.20 -5.48 58.27
N GLN A 626 6.65 -4.29 58.70
CA GLN A 626 7.47 -3.38 57.92
C GLN A 626 8.84 -4.06 57.68
N VAL A 627 9.19 -4.29 56.42
CA VAL A 627 10.58 -4.57 56.05
C VAL A 627 11.13 -3.35 55.40
N SER A 628 11.98 -2.66 56.20
CA SER A 628 12.88 -1.59 55.73
C SER A 628 13.95 -2.20 54.88
N ILE A 629 14.02 -1.85 53.58
CA ILE A 629 15.20 -2.14 52.75
C ILE A 629 16.12 -0.93 52.78
N SER A 630 17.25 -1.12 53.46
CA SER A 630 18.33 -0.18 53.60
C SER A 630 19.00 0.15 52.26
N LYS A 631 19.20 1.45 52.04
CA LYS A 631 20.12 2.03 51.04
C LYS A 631 21.56 1.61 51.37
N LYS A 632 22.11 0.66 50.61
CA LYS A 632 23.56 0.48 50.50
C LYS A 632 23.86 -0.37 49.28
N TRP A 633 24.27 0.30 48.20
CA TRP A 633 25.21 -0.10 47.14
C TRP A 633 25.19 0.96 46.03
N MET A 634 25.80 2.09 46.35
CA MET A 634 26.36 2.97 45.35
C MET A 634 27.86 3.00 45.61
N LYS A 635 28.59 2.46 44.65
CA LYS A 635 29.93 2.88 44.20
C LYS A 635 30.72 1.68 43.71
N SER A 636 30.75 1.47 42.40
CA SER A 636 32.03 1.23 41.69
C SER A 636 31.77 1.02 40.19
N SER A 637 32.65 1.66 39.43
CA SER A 637 32.99 1.48 38.01
C SER A 637 32.08 2.15 36.94
N VAL A 638 32.26 3.45 36.86
CA VAL A 638 32.20 4.19 35.61
C VAL A 638 33.47 3.87 34.83
N LYS A 639 33.37 3.21 33.68
CA LYS A 639 34.24 3.41 32.51
C LYS A 639 33.68 2.62 31.32
N ASN A 640 33.50 3.37 30.22
CA ASN A 640 33.23 3.01 28.86
C ASN A 640 31.76 3.14 28.38
N LYS A 641 31.41 4.39 28.07
CA LYS A 641 30.42 4.70 27.00
C LYS A 641 31.16 4.74 25.66
N PRO A 642 30.69 4.13 24.61
CA PRO A 642 31.03 4.53 23.24
C PRO A 642 30.26 5.81 22.92
N SER A 643 30.97 6.83 22.51
CA SER A 643 30.41 8.09 22.00
C SER A 643 29.68 7.87 20.70
N VAL A 644 28.42 8.27 20.67
CA VAL A 644 27.69 8.54 19.43
C VAL A 644 28.35 9.76 18.79
N MET A 645 29.05 9.57 17.66
CA MET A 645 29.53 10.67 16.84
C MET A 645 28.33 11.28 16.11
N ALA A 646 27.86 12.42 16.61
CA ALA A 646 27.05 13.34 15.85
C ALA A 646 27.98 14.05 14.84
N TYR A 647 27.82 13.76 13.57
CA TYR A 647 28.39 14.58 12.50
C TYR A 647 27.58 15.88 12.38
N GLN A 648 27.92 16.86 13.20
CA GLN A 648 27.66 18.26 12.89
C GLN A 648 28.80 18.74 12.00
N LYS A 649 28.50 18.96 10.69
CA LYS A 649 29.37 19.74 9.82
C LYS A 649 29.47 21.14 10.39
N ALA A 650 30.60 21.46 10.98
CA ALA A 650 30.99 22.81 11.35
C ALA A 650 31.21 23.61 10.06
N LEU A 651 30.40 24.62 9.82
CA LEU A 651 30.71 25.71 8.90
C LEU A 651 31.82 26.56 9.51
N PRO A 652 32.84 26.95 8.75
CA PRO A 652 33.84 27.89 9.26
C PRO A 652 33.23 29.28 9.45
N LYS A 653 33.35 29.84 10.63
CA LYS A 653 33.10 31.26 10.88
C LYS A 653 34.17 32.05 10.16
N THR A 654 33.81 32.75 9.11
CA THR A 654 34.63 33.84 8.55
C THR A 654 34.13 35.15 9.14
N GLY A 655 35.02 35.78 9.87
CA GLY A 655 34.84 37.16 10.30
C GLY A 655 34.94 38.13 9.12
N ASP A 656 34.35 39.25 9.31
CA ASP A 656 34.22 40.43 8.47
C ASP A 656 35.40 40.74 7.55
N THR A 657 35.18 40.82 6.24
CA THR A 657 35.69 41.92 5.38
C THR A 657 34.83 41.94 4.11
N GLU A 658 34.10 43.04 3.94
CA GLU A 658 33.44 43.42 2.68
C GLU A 658 34.49 43.55 1.57
N SER A 659 34.38 42.78 0.50
CA SER A 659 34.92 43.14 -0.81
C SER A 659 33.88 42.82 -1.89
N SER A 660 33.23 43.88 -2.33
CA SER A 660 32.31 43.90 -3.45
C SER A 660 33.02 43.52 -4.74
N LEU A 661 32.69 42.33 -5.28
CA LEU A 661 33.03 41.99 -6.67
C LEU A 661 32.10 42.76 -7.62
N SER A 662 32.70 43.61 -8.47
CA SER A 662 31.98 44.45 -9.40
C SER A 662 31.20 43.62 -10.44
N PRO A 663 30.03 44.09 -10.91
CA PRO A 663 29.22 43.39 -11.94
C PRO A 663 29.93 43.10 -13.26
N ALA A 664 31.02 43.80 -13.53
CA ALA A 664 31.85 43.63 -14.72
C ALA A 664 32.57 42.28 -14.78
N LEU A 665 32.91 41.71 -13.62
CA LEU A 665 33.66 40.41 -13.55
C LEU A 665 32.71 39.20 -13.85
N VAL A 666 31.43 39.31 -13.50
CA VAL A 666 30.43 38.27 -13.75
C VAL A 666 30.09 38.20 -15.24
N VAL A 667 30.03 39.34 -15.93
CA VAL A 667 29.77 39.41 -17.36
C VAL A 667 30.94 38.89 -18.17
N THR A 668 32.18 39.07 -17.70
CA THR A 668 33.38 38.59 -18.39
C THR A 668 33.53 37.06 -18.29
N LEU A 669 33.14 36.46 -17.17
CA LEU A 669 33.11 35.00 -16.99
C LEU A 669 32.01 34.33 -17.83
N LEU A 670 30.82 34.96 -17.96
CA LEU A 670 29.74 34.44 -18.83
C LEU A 670 30.08 34.52 -20.30
N LEU A 671 30.79 35.57 -20.77
CA LEU A 671 31.25 35.70 -22.16
C LEU A 671 32.40 34.75 -22.51
N ALA A 672 33.25 34.40 -21.55
CA ALA A 672 34.29 33.38 -21.72
C ALA A 672 33.72 31.96 -21.90
N CYS A 673 32.67 31.62 -21.14
CA CYS A 673 31.94 30.36 -21.31
C CYS A 673 31.23 30.24 -22.67
N PHE A 674 30.64 31.33 -23.16
CA PHE A 674 29.98 31.35 -24.48
C PHE A 674 30.96 31.19 -25.64
N SER A 675 32.18 31.75 -25.52
CA SER A 675 33.24 31.61 -26.55
C SER A 675 33.83 30.20 -26.59
N PHE A 676 33.83 29.44 -25.51
CA PHE A 676 34.32 28.06 -25.47
C PHE A 676 33.33 27.07 -26.10
N VAL A 677 32.03 27.33 -25.98
CA VAL A 677 30.98 26.50 -26.56
C VAL A 677 30.90 26.69 -28.08
N THR A 678 31.02 27.93 -28.56
CA THR A 678 30.98 28.24 -30.01
C THR A 678 32.24 27.79 -30.78
N LYS A 679 33.44 27.72 -30.13
CA LYS A 679 34.64 27.15 -30.73
C LYS A 679 34.63 25.62 -30.87
N ARG A 680 33.84 24.93 -30.02
CA ARG A 680 33.70 23.47 -30.07
C ARG A 680 32.69 23.03 -31.15
N ILE A 681 31.71 23.86 -31.47
CA ILE A 681 30.72 23.59 -32.54
C ILE A 681 31.32 23.76 -33.94
N ARG A 682 32.23 24.71 -34.15
CA ARG A 682 32.88 24.92 -35.47
C ARG A 682 33.98 23.90 -35.84
N LYS A 683 34.39 23.02 -34.91
CA LYS A 683 35.40 21.99 -35.17
C LYS A 683 34.85 20.61 -35.59
N VAL A 684 33.49 20.48 -35.61
CA VAL A 684 32.80 19.24 -35.99
C VAL A 684 32.36 19.23 -37.47
N ASP A 685 32.31 20.40 -38.12
CA ASP A 685 31.80 20.52 -39.51
C ASP A 685 32.88 20.46 -40.62
N CYS A 686 34.13 20.11 -40.32
CA CYS A 686 35.20 20.08 -41.32
C CYS A 686 35.80 18.70 -41.61
N ASN A 687 35.14 17.59 -41.27
CA ASN A 687 35.63 16.24 -41.65
C ASN A 687 34.47 15.33 -42.11
N VAL A 688 33.75 15.74 -43.15
CA VAL A 688 33.01 14.80 -44.03
C VAL A 688 33.12 15.36 -45.46
N LYS A 689 34.08 14.88 -46.18
CA LYS A 689 34.06 14.69 -47.61
C LYS A 689 34.54 13.30 -47.93
#